data_585ba0324c5ce6bc9b73aa589c32b738
#
_entry.id   585ba0324c5ce6bc9b73aa589c32b738
#
_cell.length_a   1.000
_cell.length_b   1.000
_cell.length_c   1.000
_cell.angle_alpha   90.00
_cell.angle_beta   90.00
_cell.angle_gamma   90.00
#
_symmetry.space_group_name_H-M   'P 1'
#
loop_
_entity.id
_entity.type
_entity.pdbx_description
1 polymer ?
#
loop_
_entity_poly.entity_id
_entity_poly.type
_entity_poly.pdbx_seq_one_letter_code
_entity_poly.pdbx_strand_id
1 'polypeptide(L)'
;MIKIKFPDGNVREFDEGITPFQIAESISPRFAADVLAAKVNGKEWDISRPIKEDADIQLYKWDSPEGKHAFWHSSAHLLAEALQELFPGVKFGIGPAIENGFYYDIDPGEHKITAEDMPRIEKKMMEIAQRKQPIVRQEIAKTDALKMFGDKGEVYKCELIDELEDGTITTYSQGGFTDLCRGPHLPSMAPIKAVKVTSLAGAYWRGDEKRQQLVRVYGITFPKKKMLDEYLAMLEEAKKRDHRKLGKEMELFTFSPTVGQGLPLWLPKGAALRDRLEQFLRKIQKEYGYLQVITPHIGNKMLYVTSGHWAKYGKDSFQPIKTPEEGEEYLLKPMNCPHHCEIYKAFPRSYRDLPLRLAEFGTVYRYEQSGELHGLTRVRGFTQDDAHIFCMPEQIKDEFLKVMDIILYIFKALDFKNFEAQISLRDPKNKEKYIGSDENWRLAEQAIIEACAEKGLNATQVEGEAAFYGPKLDFMVRDAIGRKWQLGTIQVDYNLPERFELEFTGKDNQKHRPVMIHRAPFGSMERFVAVLLEHTAGKLPLWLIPEQAVILPISEKFNDYAYQVAKELDRQGVRAIVDDRNEKIGKKIRDNELKKIPYLLIVGEKEKENGEISVRKQGEGDKGSMKIINFATALNAEVEEMTKATEKEIAE
;
A
#
# COMPACT_ATOMS: atom_id res chain seq x y z
N MET A 1 11.89 -31.24 -36.49
CA MET A 1 10.69 -30.38 -36.29
C MET A 1 10.20 -30.59 -34.88
N ILE A 2 9.91 -29.51 -34.18
CA ILE A 2 9.29 -29.48 -32.84
C ILE A 2 7.98 -28.72 -32.92
N LYS A 3 7.02 -29.03 -32.02
CA LYS A 3 5.70 -28.40 -31.95
C LYS A 3 5.71 -27.36 -30.87
N ILE A 4 5.42 -26.12 -31.24
CA ILE A 4 5.30 -25.00 -30.32
C ILE A 4 3.83 -24.60 -30.17
N LYS A 5 3.31 -24.69 -28.94
CA LYS A 5 1.96 -24.31 -28.58
C LYS A 5 1.93 -22.91 -27.99
N PHE A 6 1.09 -22.05 -28.56
CA PHE A 6 0.88 -20.67 -28.15
C PHE A 6 -0.25 -20.54 -27.12
N PRO A 7 -0.34 -19.40 -26.40
CA PRO A 7 -1.37 -19.16 -25.36
C PRO A 7 -2.82 -19.23 -25.90
N ASP A 8 -3.02 -18.93 -27.18
CA ASP A 8 -4.32 -19.01 -27.87
C ASP A 8 -4.73 -20.44 -28.27
N GLY A 9 -3.88 -21.43 -27.93
CA GLY A 9 -4.08 -22.84 -28.25
C GLY A 9 -3.57 -23.25 -29.64
N ASN A 10 -3.12 -22.32 -30.49
CA ASN A 10 -2.55 -22.64 -31.79
C ASN A 10 -1.21 -23.40 -31.63
N VAL A 11 -0.98 -24.37 -32.50
CA VAL A 11 0.26 -25.15 -32.56
C VAL A 11 0.94 -24.92 -33.93
N ARG A 12 2.22 -24.59 -33.92
CA ARG A 12 3.04 -24.46 -35.14
C ARG A 12 4.27 -25.34 -35.05
N GLU A 13 4.71 -25.84 -36.18
CA GLU A 13 5.95 -26.63 -36.29
C GLU A 13 7.11 -25.74 -36.69
N PHE A 14 8.28 -25.96 -36.02
CA PHE A 14 9.51 -25.26 -36.26
C PHE A 14 10.69 -26.25 -36.24
N ASP A 15 11.82 -25.82 -36.75
CA ASP A 15 13.04 -26.62 -36.66
C ASP A 15 13.52 -26.68 -35.20
N GLU A 16 14.11 -27.83 -34.82
CA GLU A 16 14.78 -28.01 -33.54
C GLU A 16 15.90 -26.98 -33.36
N GLY A 17 15.95 -26.34 -32.19
CA GLY A 17 16.92 -25.28 -31.90
C GLY A 17 16.42 -23.87 -32.22
N ILE A 18 15.16 -23.72 -32.65
CA ILE A 18 14.58 -22.38 -32.82
C ILE A 18 14.55 -21.63 -31.49
N THR A 19 14.75 -20.31 -31.55
CA THR A 19 14.73 -19.45 -30.37
C THR A 19 13.38 -18.73 -30.24
N PRO A 20 12.94 -18.34 -29.01
CA PRO A 20 11.76 -17.49 -28.80
C PRO A 20 11.79 -16.21 -29.63
N PHE A 21 12.96 -15.62 -29.86
CA PHE A 21 13.12 -14.44 -30.71
C PHE A 21 12.73 -14.75 -32.17
N GLN A 22 13.26 -15.85 -32.74
CA GLN A 22 12.92 -16.27 -34.12
C GLN A 22 11.43 -16.64 -34.25
N ILE A 23 10.84 -17.23 -33.21
CA ILE A 23 9.40 -17.48 -33.17
C ILE A 23 8.64 -16.14 -33.20
N ALA A 24 9.06 -15.16 -32.41
CA ALA A 24 8.46 -13.83 -32.43
C ALA A 24 8.63 -13.13 -33.80
N GLU A 25 9.79 -13.28 -34.47
CA GLU A 25 10.01 -12.76 -35.83
C GLU A 25 9.06 -13.40 -36.86
N SER A 26 8.77 -14.69 -36.72
CA SER A 26 7.82 -15.39 -37.60
C SER A 26 6.40 -14.89 -37.48
N ILE A 27 6.06 -14.22 -36.36
CA ILE A 27 4.77 -13.55 -36.15
C ILE A 27 4.85 -12.14 -36.77
N SER A 28 5.84 -11.34 -36.39
CA SER A 28 6.08 -10.01 -36.94
C SER A 28 7.45 -9.47 -36.47
N PRO A 29 8.26 -8.86 -37.35
CA PRO A 29 9.51 -8.20 -36.96
C PRO A 29 9.32 -7.10 -35.90
N ARG A 30 8.19 -6.37 -35.96
CA ARG A 30 7.84 -5.37 -34.97
C ARG A 30 7.56 -5.97 -33.60
N PHE A 31 6.84 -7.09 -33.57
CA PHE A 31 6.57 -7.82 -32.34
C PHE A 31 7.85 -8.34 -31.71
N ALA A 32 8.72 -8.98 -32.52
CA ALA A 32 10.01 -9.49 -32.04
C ALA A 32 10.89 -8.41 -31.39
N ALA A 33 10.87 -7.20 -31.93
CA ALA A 33 11.64 -6.06 -31.38
C ALA A 33 11.15 -5.62 -29.99
N ASP A 34 9.91 -5.91 -29.63
CA ASP A 34 9.30 -5.57 -28.33
C ASP A 34 9.38 -6.70 -27.31
N VAL A 35 9.72 -7.95 -27.73
CA VAL A 35 9.81 -9.12 -26.82
C VAL A 35 11.10 -9.06 -26.02
N LEU A 36 10.98 -9.19 -24.70
CA LEU A 36 12.10 -9.07 -23.75
C LEU A 36 12.45 -10.38 -23.06
N ALA A 37 11.47 -11.25 -22.84
CA ALA A 37 11.63 -12.53 -22.18
C ALA A 37 10.60 -13.54 -22.71
N ALA A 38 10.79 -14.82 -22.38
CA ALA A 38 9.86 -15.89 -22.69
C ALA A 38 9.65 -16.82 -21.50
N LYS A 39 8.57 -17.61 -21.56
CA LYS A 39 8.35 -18.76 -20.70
C LYS A 39 8.17 -19.99 -21.58
N VAL A 40 8.95 -21.03 -21.31
CA VAL A 40 8.94 -22.28 -22.09
C VAL A 40 8.69 -23.43 -21.13
N ASN A 41 7.63 -24.20 -21.38
CA ASN A 41 7.20 -25.29 -20.49
C ASN A 41 7.11 -24.87 -19.00
N GLY A 42 6.55 -23.68 -18.74
CA GLY A 42 6.40 -23.13 -17.40
C GLY A 42 7.66 -22.55 -16.75
N LYS A 43 8.82 -22.59 -17.43
CA LYS A 43 10.11 -22.05 -16.94
C LYS A 43 10.45 -20.74 -17.64
N GLU A 44 11.03 -19.79 -16.89
CA GLU A 44 11.58 -18.56 -17.47
C GLU A 44 12.72 -18.87 -18.45
N TRP A 45 12.75 -18.13 -19.55
CA TRP A 45 13.62 -18.45 -20.67
C TRP A 45 14.13 -17.19 -21.37
N ASP A 46 15.45 -17.18 -21.67
CA ASP A 46 16.03 -16.12 -22.50
C ASP A 46 15.47 -16.20 -23.93
N ILE A 47 15.16 -15.08 -24.54
CA ILE A 47 14.63 -15.08 -25.92
C ILE A 47 15.66 -15.54 -26.96
N SER A 48 16.95 -15.56 -26.62
CA SER A 48 18.04 -16.06 -27.46
C SER A 48 18.37 -17.52 -27.22
N ARG A 49 17.76 -18.19 -26.21
CA ARG A 49 18.04 -19.58 -25.86
C ARG A 49 17.29 -20.56 -26.76
N PRO A 50 17.97 -21.56 -27.41
CA PRO A 50 17.30 -22.52 -28.28
C PRO A 50 16.29 -23.41 -27.54
N ILE A 51 15.18 -23.77 -28.21
CA ILE A 51 14.20 -24.77 -27.78
C ILE A 51 14.48 -26.06 -28.57
N LYS A 52 14.63 -27.19 -27.87
CA LYS A 52 15.06 -28.48 -28.46
C LYS A 52 13.98 -29.57 -28.45
N GLU A 53 12.83 -29.30 -27.86
CA GLU A 53 11.70 -30.23 -27.69
C GLU A 53 10.37 -29.52 -27.86
N ASP A 54 9.29 -30.28 -27.98
CA ASP A 54 7.94 -29.74 -28.02
C ASP A 54 7.68 -28.89 -26.77
N ALA A 55 7.09 -27.69 -26.94
CA ALA A 55 6.99 -26.76 -25.85
C ALA A 55 5.74 -25.87 -25.93
N ASP A 56 5.19 -25.53 -24.76
CA ASP A 56 4.30 -24.39 -24.57
C ASP A 56 5.12 -23.12 -24.41
N ILE A 57 4.81 -22.07 -25.19
CA ILE A 57 5.54 -20.79 -25.15
C ILE A 57 4.64 -19.62 -24.76
N GLN A 58 5.20 -18.69 -23.95
CA GLN A 58 4.63 -17.36 -23.73
C GLN A 58 5.75 -16.33 -23.97
N LEU A 59 5.40 -15.23 -24.66
CA LEU A 59 6.34 -14.16 -24.99
C LEU A 59 5.96 -12.89 -24.26
N TYR A 60 6.93 -12.29 -23.57
CA TYR A 60 6.71 -11.17 -22.66
C TYR A 60 7.35 -9.89 -23.19
N LYS A 61 6.59 -8.79 -23.09
CA LYS A 61 7.02 -7.42 -23.43
C LYS A 61 7.16 -6.57 -22.17
N TRP A 62 7.49 -5.30 -22.34
CA TRP A 62 7.64 -4.34 -21.26
C TRP A 62 6.37 -4.17 -20.38
N ASP A 63 5.19 -4.36 -20.92
CA ASP A 63 3.92 -4.21 -20.22
C ASP A 63 3.60 -5.37 -19.25
N SER A 64 4.34 -6.49 -19.34
CA SER A 64 4.22 -7.63 -18.42
C SER A 64 5.21 -7.54 -17.24
N PRO A 65 4.87 -8.11 -16.07
CA PRO A 65 5.80 -8.23 -14.94
C PRO A 65 7.08 -8.98 -15.29
N GLU A 66 6.98 -10.09 -16.03
CA GLU A 66 8.10 -10.93 -16.42
C GLU A 66 9.04 -10.21 -17.40
N GLY A 67 8.48 -9.44 -18.33
CA GLY A 67 9.28 -8.62 -19.25
C GLY A 67 10.04 -7.51 -18.52
N LYS A 68 9.40 -6.84 -17.55
CA LYS A 68 10.08 -5.87 -16.69
C LYS A 68 11.16 -6.51 -15.84
N HIS A 69 10.88 -7.69 -15.28
CA HIS A 69 11.84 -8.42 -14.47
C HIS A 69 13.12 -8.72 -15.25
N ALA A 70 13.03 -9.32 -16.43
CA ALA A 70 14.19 -9.60 -17.28
C ALA A 70 14.94 -8.32 -17.69
N PHE A 71 14.20 -7.24 -17.96
CA PHE A 71 14.78 -5.94 -18.31
C PHE A 71 15.59 -5.35 -17.15
N TRP A 72 15.04 -5.29 -15.95
CA TRP A 72 15.71 -4.76 -14.77
C TRP A 72 16.80 -5.69 -14.25
N HIS A 73 16.65 -6.99 -14.39
CA HIS A 73 17.70 -7.96 -14.08
C HIS A 73 18.94 -7.74 -14.98
N SER A 74 18.72 -7.55 -16.28
CA SER A 74 19.80 -7.18 -17.19
C SER A 74 20.40 -5.80 -16.87
N SER A 75 19.58 -4.88 -16.39
CA SER A 75 20.05 -3.55 -15.96
C SER A 75 20.90 -3.61 -14.69
N ALA A 76 20.70 -4.59 -13.81
CA ALA A 76 21.59 -4.84 -12.67
C ALA A 76 22.98 -5.27 -13.15
N HIS A 77 23.07 -6.13 -14.17
CA HIS A 77 24.34 -6.49 -14.79
C HIS A 77 25.00 -5.30 -15.50
N LEU A 78 24.21 -4.43 -16.16
CA LEU A 78 24.71 -3.18 -16.75
C LEU A 78 25.31 -2.25 -15.68
N LEU A 79 24.67 -2.15 -14.52
CA LEU A 79 25.21 -1.41 -13.37
C LEU A 79 26.51 -2.03 -12.87
N ALA A 80 26.57 -3.35 -12.73
CA ALA A 80 27.78 -4.04 -12.26
C ALA A 80 28.96 -3.83 -13.22
N GLU A 81 28.76 -3.95 -14.54
CA GLU A 81 29.81 -3.66 -15.54
C GLU A 81 30.27 -2.20 -15.45
N ALA A 82 29.32 -1.23 -15.27
CA ALA A 82 29.70 0.17 -15.11
C ALA A 82 30.51 0.42 -13.82
N LEU A 83 30.16 -0.24 -12.73
CA LEU A 83 30.91 -0.16 -11.48
C LEU A 83 32.29 -0.80 -11.61
N GLN A 84 32.41 -1.94 -12.27
CA GLN A 84 33.70 -2.59 -12.56
C GLN A 84 34.63 -1.68 -13.37
N GLU A 85 34.11 -1.01 -14.42
CA GLU A 85 34.91 -0.11 -15.24
C GLU A 85 35.30 1.18 -14.50
N LEU A 86 34.43 1.71 -13.59
CA LEU A 86 34.68 2.96 -12.88
C LEU A 86 35.53 2.80 -11.62
N PHE A 87 35.42 1.65 -10.95
CA PHE A 87 36.03 1.36 -9.66
C PHE A 87 36.77 0.00 -9.71
N PRO A 88 37.95 -0.07 -10.32
CA PRO A 88 38.68 -1.31 -10.41
C PRO A 88 38.94 -1.96 -9.05
N GLY A 89 38.70 -3.25 -8.94
CA GLY A 89 38.92 -4.03 -7.71
C GLY A 89 37.69 -4.14 -6.80
N VAL A 90 36.55 -3.51 -7.12
CA VAL A 90 35.29 -3.79 -6.42
C VAL A 90 34.91 -5.25 -6.51
N LYS A 91 34.25 -5.80 -5.48
CA LYS A 91 33.76 -7.18 -5.46
C LYS A 91 32.23 -7.18 -5.52
N PHE A 92 31.68 -8.17 -6.20
CA PHE A 92 30.26 -8.22 -6.50
C PHE A 92 29.52 -9.23 -5.61
N GLY A 93 28.49 -8.75 -4.89
CA GLY A 93 27.56 -9.57 -4.14
C GLY A 93 26.44 -10.09 -5.05
N ILE A 94 25.23 -9.59 -4.87
CA ILE A 94 24.02 -9.96 -5.63
C ILE A 94 23.34 -8.73 -6.22
N GLY A 95 22.69 -8.92 -7.39
CA GLY A 95 22.00 -7.84 -8.11
C GLY A 95 20.65 -8.28 -8.69
N PRO A 96 19.58 -8.41 -7.88
CA PRO A 96 18.27 -8.79 -8.37
C PRO A 96 17.50 -7.61 -8.96
N ALA A 97 16.53 -7.92 -9.82
CA ALA A 97 15.41 -7.03 -10.09
C ALA A 97 14.50 -6.97 -8.84
N ILE A 98 13.89 -5.81 -8.63
CA ILE A 98 12.89 -5.56 -7.60
C ILE A 98 11.63 -4.99 -8.23
N GLU A 99 10.56 -4.80 -7.46
CA GLU A 99 9.25 -4.34 -7.95
C GLU A 99 9.33 -3.08 -8.85
N ASN A 100 10.22 -2.14 -8.50
CA ASN A 100 10.40 -0.90 -9.25
C ASN A 100 11.89 -0.61 -9.48
N GLY A 101 12.51 -1.36 -10.35
CA GLY A 101 13.93 -1.21 -10.68
C GLY A 101 14.79 -2.40 -10.27
N PHE A 102 15.99 -2.12 -9.82
CA PHE A 102 16.98 -3.12 -9.44
C PHE A 102 17.97 -2.54 -8.44
N TYR A 103 18.78 -3.39 -7.82
CA TYR A 103 19.98 -2.96 -7.10
C TYR A 103 21.15 -3.89 -7.39
N TYR A 104 22.32 -3.48 -6.96
CA TYR A 104 23.49 -4.34 -6.88
C TYR A 104 24.27 -4.06 -5.60
N ASP A 105 24.59 -5.14 -4.86
CA ASP A 105 25.42 -5.10 -3.66
C ASP A 105 26.88 -5.27 -4.04
N ILE A 106 27.71 -4.33 -3.65
CA ILE A 106 29.15 -4.35 -3.93
C ILE A 106 29.96 -4.11 -2.66
N ASP A 107 31.11 -4.76 -2.58
CA ASP A 107 32.18 -4.39 -1.68
C ASP A 107 33.08 -3.39 -2.41
N PRO A 108 33.08 -2.12 -2.01
CA PRO A 108 33.83 -1.09 -2.70
C PRO A 108 35.35 -1.17 -2.48
N GLY A 109 35.81 -2.07 -1.59
CA GLY A 109 37.22 -2.15 -1.21
C GLY A 109 37.75 -0.83 -0.67
N GLU A 110 38.79 -0.28 -1.30
CA GLU A 110 39.37 1.02 -0.90
C GLU A 110 38.60 2.24 -1.46
N HIS A 111 37.63 2.02 -2.34
CA HIS A 111 36.86 3.11 -2.95
C HIS A 111 35.75 3.60 -2.01
N LYS A 112 35.58 4.92 -1.97
CA LYS A 112 34.45 5.56 -1.28
C LYS A 112 33.42 6.00 -2.33
N ILE A 113 32.38 5.20 -2.52
CA ILE A 113 31.30 5.52 -3.44
C ILE A 113 30.24 6.34 -2.73
N THR A 114 29.92 7.52 -3.27
CA THR A 114 29.01 8.50 -2.67
C THR A 114 27.92 8.92 -3.65
N ALA A 115 26.96 9.72 -3.20
CA ALA A 115 25.89 10.25 -4.05
C ALA A 115 26.44 11.12 -5.22
N GLU A 116 27.64 11.68 -5.08
CA GLU A 116 28.30 12.47 -6.12
C GLU A 116 28.74 11.61 -7.32
N ASP A 117 28.97 10.31 -7.10
CA ASP A 117 29.31 9.38 -8.16
C ASP A 117 28.13 8.91 -9.02
N MET A 118 26.89 9.09 -8.51
CA MET A 118 25.68 8.59 -9.21
C MET A 118 25.56 9.09 -10.65
N PRO A 119 25.75 10.37 -10.98
CA PRO A 119 25.70 10.84 -12.38
C PRO A 119 26.79 10.22 -13.27
N ARG A 120 27.96 9.95 -12.70
CA ARG A 120 29.10 9.30 -13.41
C ARG A 120 28.78 7.85 -13.72
N ILE A 121 28.14 7.14 -12.79
CA ILE A 121 27.67 5.75 -12.96
C ILE A 121 26.58 5.71 -14.04
N GLU A 122 25.57 6.60 -13.98
CA GLU A 122 24.51 6.71 -15.00
C GLU A 122 25.09 6.90 -16.40
N LYS A 123 26.03 7.84 -16.54
CA LYS A 123 26.71 8.09 -17.81
C LYS A 123 27.43 6.85 -18.34
N LYS A 124 28.16 6.15 -17.47
CA LYS A 124 28.90 4.94 -17.81
C LYS A 124 27.92 3.81 -18.22
N MET A 125 26.84 3.60 -17.52
CA MET A 125 25.81 2.64 -17.91
C MET A 125 25.25 2.94 -19.30
N MET A 126 24.98 4.19 -19.62
CA MET A 126 24.51 4.57 -20.96
C MET A 126 25.56 4.35 -22.05
N GLU A 127 26.84 4.61 -21.77
CA GLU A 127 27.95 4.33 -22.68
C GLU A 127 28.04 2.84 -23.00
N ILE A 128 27.95 1.96 -21.98
CA ILE A 128 27.96 0.50 -22.14
C ILE A 128 26.72 0.03 -22.91
N ALA A 129 25.53 0.51 -22.58
CA ALA A 129 24.30 0.14 -23.30
C ALA A 129 24.36 0.47 -24.79
N GLN A 130 25.03 1.58 -25.16
CA GLN A 130 25.24 1.99 -26.57
C GLN A 130 26.20 1.06 -27.34
N ARG A 131 27.06 0.31 -26.65
CA ARG A 131 27.94 -0.69 -27.29
C ARG A 131 27.15 -1.86 -27.88
N LYS A 132 25.90 -2.10 -27.40
CA LYS A 132 24.98 -3.13 -27.87
C LYS A 132 25.56 -4.53 -27.83
N GLN A 133 26.50 -4.78 -26.93
CA GLN A 133 27.14 -6.07 -26.78
C GLN A 133 26.13 -7.15 -26.41
N PRO A 134 26.27 -8.39 -26.94
CA PRO A 134 25.38 -9.49 -26.61
C PRO A 134 25.59 -9.93 -25.15
N ILE A 135 24.53 -10.43 -24.56
CA ILE A 135 24.58 -11.13 -23.27
C ILE A 135 24.59 -12.61 -23.58
N VAL A 136 25.67 -13.29 -23.16
CA VAL A 136 25.91 -14.69 -23.47
C VAL A 136 25.76 -15.54 -22.21
N ARG A 137 24.81 -16.49 -22.25
CA ARG A 137 24.59 -17.50 -21.22
C ARG A 137 25.52 -18.70 -21.44
N GLN A 138 26.13 -19.17 -20.37
CA GLN A 138 26.91 -20.41 -20.36
C GLN A 138 26.54 -21.29 -19.16
N GLU A 139 26.50 -22.61 -19.40
CA GLU A 139 26.46 -23.61 -18.34
C GLU A 139 27.90 -24.01 -18.04
N ILE A 140 28.29 -24.03 -16.78
CA ILE A 140 29.68 -24.23 -16.37
C ILE A 140 29.72 -25.22 -15.19
N ALA A 141 30.75 -26.09 -15.17
CA ALA A 141 30.99 -26.99 -14.06
C ALA A 141 31.37 -26.19 -12.79
N LYS A 142 31.00 -26.71 -11.63
CA LYS A 142 31.26 -26.04 -10.35
C LYS A 142 32.74 -25.71 -10.13
N THR A 143 33.60 -26.66 -10.46
CA THR A 143 35.07 -26.50 -10.36
C THR A 143 35.60 -25.37 -11.23
N ASP A 144 35.09 -25.25 -12.46
CA ASP A 144 35.48 -24.20 -13.40
C ASP A 144 34.95 -22.85 -13.00
N ALA A 145 33.73 -22.82 -12.48
CA ALA A 145 33.10 -21.60 -11.92
C ALA A 145 33.90 -21.07 -10.72
N LEU A 146 34.23 -21.94 -9.75
CA LEU A 146 35.06 -21.57 -8.59
C LEU A 146 36.44 -21.06 -9.01
N LYS A 147 37.08 -21.71 -10.00
CA LYS A 147 38.36 -21.25 -10.53
C LYS A 147 38.22 -19.87 -11.19
N MET A 148 37.23 -19.70 -12.08
CA MET A 148 37.00 -18.45 -12.82
C MET A 148 36.75 -17.26 -11.91
N PHE A 149 35.89 -17.40 -10.91
CA PHE A 149 35.58 -16.33 -9.95
C PHE A 149 36.68 -16.16 -8.89
N GLY A 150 37.36 -17.26 -8.50
CA GLY A 150 38.49 -17.21 -7.59
C GLY A 150 39.69 -16.48 -8.18
N ASP A 151 40.04 -16.73 -9.46
CA ASP A 151 41.12 -16.01 -10.17
C ASP A 151 40.84 -14.49 -10.27
N LYS A 152 39.58 -14.08 -10.28
CA LYS A 152 39.11 -12.67 -10.23
C LYS A 152 39.01 -12.12 -8.80
N GLY A 153 39.20 -12.97 -7.79
CA GLY A 153 39.06 -12.61 -6.38
C GLY A 153 37.63 -12.29 -5.97
N GLU A 154 36.60 -12.82 -6.65
CA GLU A 154 35.17 -12.62 -6.39
C GLU A 154 34.70 -13.52 -5.23
N VAL A 155 35.13 -13.20 -4.02
CA VAL A 155 34.89 -14.00 -2.80
C VAL A 155 33.44 -14.30 -2.53
N TYR A 156 32.55 -13.32 -2.76
CA TYR A 156 31.10 -13.49 -2.55
C TYR A 156 30.47 -14.44 -3.56
N LYS A 157 30.95 -14.44 -4.83
CA LYS A 157 30.50 -15.37 -5.86
C LYS A 157 30.98 -16.78 -5.57
N CYS A 158 32.21 -16.95 -5.11
CA CYS A 158 32.74 -18.26 -4.70
C CYS A 158 31.89 -18.84 -3.55
N GLU A 159 31.57 -18.05 -2.54
CA GLU A 159 30.69 -18.49 -1.45
C GLU A 159 29.30 -18.90 -1.91
N LEU A 160 28.70 -18.19 -2.88
CA LEU A 160 27.41 -18.57 -3.46
C LEU A 160 27.50 -19.87 -4.26
N ILE A 161 28.58 -20.06 -5.02
CA ILE A 161 28.81 -21.28 -5.82
C ILE A 161 28.98 -22.50 -4.92
N ASP A 162 29.66 -22.37 -3.78
CA ASP A 162 29.85 -23.48 -2.83
C ASP A 162 28.55 -24.11 -2.35
N GLU A 163 27.48 -23.32 -2.27
CA GLU A 163 26.16 -23.80 -1.87
C GLU A 163 25.31 -24.40 -3.02
N LEU A 164 25.76 -24.24 -4.28
CA LEU A 164 25.02 -24.74 -5.44
C LEU A 164 25.42 -26.18 -5.76
N GLU A 165 24.47 -26.96 -6.28
CA GLU A 165 24.72 -28.28 -6.84
C GLU A 165 25.42 -28.19 -8.20
N ASP A 166 26.33 -29.11 -8.48
CA ASP A 166 26.98 -29.18 -9.78
C ASP A 166 25.96 -29.50 -10.89
N GLY A 167 26.18 -28.95 -12.08
CA GLY A 167 25.23 -29.06 -13.21
C GLY A 167 24.08 -28.07 -13.21
N THR A 168 23.96 -27.22 -12.18
CA THR A 168 22.94 -26.15 -12.11
C THR A 168 23.51 -24.74 -12.27
N ILE A 169 24.85 -24.64 -12.46
CA ILE A 169 25.54 -23.35 -12.43
C ILE A 169 25.55 -22.73 -13.82
N THR A 170 25.08 -21.51 -13.89
CA THR A 170 25.07 -20.70 -15.11
C THR A 170 25.72 -19.35 -14.87
N THR A 171 26.39 -18.88 -15.91
CA THR A 171 26.99 -17.54 -15.95
C THR A 171 26.46 -16.77 -17.14
N TYR A 172 26.44 -15.45 -16.99
CA TYR A 172 26.10 -14.51 -18.06
C TYR A 172 27.23 -13.52 -18.24
N SER A 173 27.74 -13.44 -19.47
CA SER A 173 28.83 -12.53 -19.83
C SER A 173 28.35 -11.45 -20.78
N GLN A 174 28.80 -10.21 -20.56
CA GLN A 174 28.62 -9.08 -21.44
C GLN A 174 29.83 -8.18 -21.37
N GLY A 175 30.37 -7.79 -22.53
CA GLY A 175 31.61 -6.98 -22.55
C GLY A 175 32.72 -7.59 -21.74
N GLY A 176 33.23 -6.86 -20.76
CA GLY A 176 34.26 -7.31 -19.83
C GLY A 176 33.73 -7.89 -18.51
N PHE A 177 32.43 -7.94 -18.32
CA PHE A 177 31.79 -8.40 -17.10
C PHE A 177 31.18 -9.79 -17.24
N THR A 178 31.34 -10.63 -16.22
CA THR A 178 30.73 -11.97 -16.14
C THR A 178 30.17 -12.16 -14.74
N ASP A 179 28.90 -12.56 -14.66
CA ASP A 179 28.22 -12.80 -13.41
C ASP A 179 27.72 -14.23 -13.24
N LEU A 180 27.65 -14.69 -11.99
CA LEU A 180 26.94 -15.90 -11.59
C LEU A 180 25.41 -15.57 -11.55
N CYS A 181 24.64 -16.16 -12.45
CA CYS A 181 23.23 -15.80 -12.58
C CYS A 181 22.38 -16.91 -13.19
N ARG A 182 21.10 -16.96 -12.85
CA ARG A 182 20.12 -17.92 -13.40
C ARG A 182 19.36 -17.39 -14.61
N GLY A 183 19.39 -16.07 -14.84
CA GLY A 183 18.57 -15.41 -15.86
C GLY A 183 17.09 -15.27 -15.45
N PRO A 184 16.15 -14.97 -16.39
CA PRO A 184 16.47 -14.64 -17.79
C PRO A 184 17.03 -13.23 -17.97
N HIS A 185 17.69 -13.03 -19.11
CA HIS A 185 18.25 -11.74 -19.51
C HIS A 185 17.79 -11.31 -20.90
N LEU A 186 17.93 -10.01 -21.19
CA LEU A 186 17.84 -9.48 -22.54
C LEU A 186 18.92 -10.08 -23.44
N PRO A 187 18.70 -10.14 -24.76
CA PRO A 187 19.77 -10.60 -25.69
C PRO A 187 20.97 -9.66 -25.76
N SER A 188 20.75 -8.37 -25.42
CA SER A 188 21.79 -7.35 -25.31
C SER A 188 21.27 -6.16 -24.49
N MET A 189 22.15 -5.21 -24.14
CA MET A 189 21.75 -3.97 -23.45
C MET A 189 21.08 -2.92 -24.36
N ALA A 190 20.96 -3.19 -25.67
CA ALA A 190 20.42 -2.27 -26.66
C ALA A 190 18.99 -1.72 -26.35
N PRO A 191 18.07 -2.49 -25.75
CA PRO A 191 16.75 -1.97 -25.36
C PRO A 191 16.78 -0.91 -24.26
N ILE A 192 17.85 -0.83 -23.45
CA ILE A 192 17.97 0.13 -22.34
C ILE A 192 18.33 1.51 -22.90
N LYS A 193 17.38 2.47 -22.84
CA LYS A 193 17.51 3.81 -23.42
C LYS A 193 17.58 4.93 -22.39
N ALA A 194 17.21 4.64 -21.15
CA ALA A 194 17.22 5.62 -20.07
C ALA A 194 17.59 4.94 -18.75
N VAL A 195 18.46 5.59 -18.00
CA VAL A 195 19.04 5.08 -16.75
C VAL A 195 18.92 6.16 -15.67
N LYS A 196 18.59 5.77 -14.45
CA LYS A 196 18.71 6.58 -13.25
C LYS A 196 19.24 5.73 -12.10
N VAL A 197 20.33 6.16 -11.46
CA VAL A 197 20.77 5.66 -10.16
C VAL A 197 19.98 6.45 -9.09
N THR A 198 19.20 5.75 -8.28
CA THR A 198 18.21 6.40 -7.42
C THR A 198 18.72 6.67 -6.01
N SER A 199 19.53 5.75 -5.46
CA SER A 199 20.09 5.91 -4.11
C SER A 199 21.24 4.94 -3.85
N LEU A 200 21.98 5.23 -2.77
CA LEU A 200 22.98 4.37 -2.17
C LEU A 200 22.56 4.04 -0.74
N ALA A 201 22.77 2.81 -0.30
CA ALA A 201 22.48 2.37 1.06
C ALA A 201 23.57 1.39 1.54
N GLY A 202 23.80 1.32 2.86
CA GLY A 202 24.57 0.23 3.45
C GLY A 202 23.74 -1.06 3.48
N ALA A 203 24.36 -2.19 3.23
CA ALA A 203 23.75 -3.51 3.38
C ALA A 203 24.79 -4.47 3.97
N TYR A 204 24.36 -5.38 4.84
CA TYR A 204 25.26 -6.44 5.32
C TYR A 204 25.17 -7.66 4.40
N TRP A 205 26.30 -8.31 4.14
CA TRP A 205 26.30 -9.53 3.36
C TRP A 205 25.36 -10.58 3.96
N ARG A 206 24.38 -11.03 3.17
CA ARG A 206 23.30 -11.95 3.57
C ARG A 206 22.45 -11.45 4.76
N GLY A 207 22.40 -10.14 5.00
CA GLY A 207 21.61 -9.55 6.08
C GLY A 207 22.17 -9.80 7.49
N ASP A 208 23.38 -10.35 7.60
CA ASP A 208 24.05 -10.61 8.89
C ASP A 208 24.92 -9.42 9.28
N GLU A 209 24.54 -8.71 10.34
CA GLU A 209 25.25 -7.51 10.87
C GLU A 209 26.70 -7.82 11.31
N LYS A 210 27.05 -9.09 11.53
CA LYS A 210 28.42 -9.52 11.89
C LYS A 210 29.33 -9.70 10.67
N ARG A 211 28.77 -9.65 9.47
CA ARG A 211 29.50 -9.85 8.20
C ARG A 211 29.85 -8.51 7.56
N GLN A 212 30.59 -8.60 6.43
CA GLN A 212 31.06 -7.43 5.70
C GLN A 212 29.90 -6.51 5.32
N GLN A 213 30.07 -5.21 5.59
CA GLN A 213 29.16 -4.18 5.13
C GLN A 213 29.45 -3.86 3.67
N LEU A 214 28.43 -3.96 2.85
CA LEU A 214 28.43 -3.68 1.41
C LEU A 214 27.75 -2.33 1.13
N VAL A 215 27.99 -1.81 -0.06
CA VAL A 215 27.25 -0.69 -0.62
C VAL A 215 26.21 -1.23 -1.57
N ARG A 216 24.95 -0.95 -1.32
CA ARG A 216 23.82 -1.27 -2.21
C ARG A 216 23.53 -0.08 -3.09
N VAL A 217 23.69 -0.25 -4.39
CA VAL A 217 23.42 0.78 -5.41
C VAL A 217 22.09 0.47 -6.06
N TYR A 218 21.10 1.35 -5.86
CA TYR A 218 19.78 1.22 -6.47
C TYR A 218 19.71 1.96 -7.80
N GLY A 219 19.02 1.37 -8.76
CA GLY A 219 18.79 1.97 -10.07
C GLY A 219 17.45 1.60 -10.69
N ILE A 220 17.06 2.38 -11.68
CA ILE A 220 15.91 2.08 -12.54
C ILE A 220 16.25 2.44 -13.99
N THR A 221 15.72 1.65 -14.91
CA THR A 221 15.94 1.84 -16.34
C THR A 221 14.65 1.68 -17.11
N PHE A 222 14.59 2.31 -18.29
CA PHE A 222 13.42 2.26 -19.16
C PHE A 222 13.82 2.11 -20.64
N PRO A 223 12.94 1.50 -21.48
CA PRO A 223 13.14 1.38 -22.91
C PRO A 223 12.98 2.72 -23.67
N LYS A 224 12.47 3.78 -23.01
CA LYS A 224 12.29 5.11 -23.58
C LYS A 224 12.58 6.19 -22.54
N LYS A 225 13.28 7.26 -22.95
CA LYS A 225 13.59 8.39 -22.07
C LYS A 225 12.32 9.03 -21.49
N LYS A 226 11.26 9.20 -22.30
CA LYS A 226 9.97 9.75 -21.85
C LYS A 226 9.39 8.99 -20.63
N MET A 227 9.52 7.66 -20.61
CA MET A 227 9.04 6.85 -19.48
C MET A 227 9.82 7.11 -18.18
N LEU A 228 11.14 7.33 -18.30
CA LEU A 228 11.95 7.73 -17.15
C LEU A 228 11.56 9.12 -16.65
N ASP A 229 11.37 10.08 -17.57
CA ASP A 229 11.01 11.45 -17.22
C ASP A 229 9.63 11.48 -16.52
N GLU A 230 8.65 10.72 -17.01
CA GLU A 230 7.33 10.53 -16.39
C GLU A 230 7.44 9.90 -15.00
N TYR A 231 8.28 8.87 -14.85
CA TYR A 231 8.53 8.21 -13.57
C TYR A 231 9.18 9.16 -12.55
N LEU A 232 10.17 9.94 -12.96
CA LEU A 232 10.83 10.92 -12.09
C LEU A 232 9.86 12.05 -11.69
N ALA A 233 9.03 12.52 -12.61
CA ALA A 233 7.99 13.50 -12.30
C ALA A 233 6.97 12.94 -11.30
N MET A 234 6.56 11.67 -11.45
CA MET A 234 5.70 10.97 -10.50
C MET A 234 6.35 10.87 -9.10
N LEU A 235 7.64 10.53 -9.02
CA LEU A 235 8.37 10.47 -7.74
C LEU A 235 8.48 11.83 -7.05
N GLU A 236 8.72 12.91 -7.82
CA GLU A 236 8.75 14.27 -7.27
C GLU A 236 7.38 14.70 -6.75
N GLU A 237 6.32 14.36 -7.48
CA GLU A 237 4.95 14.62 -7.03
C GLU A 237 4.62 13.81 -5.76
N ALA A 238 5.04 12.54 -5.70
CA ALA A 238 4.88 11.71 -4.52
C ALA A 238 5.57 12.29 -3.27
N LYS A 239 6.79 12.81 -3.42
CA LYS A 239 7.50 13.49 -2.31
C LYS A 239 6.75 14.72 -1.80
N LYS A 240 6.08 15.47 -2.69
CA LYS A 240 5.25 16.62 -2.28
C LYS A 240 4.01 16.20 -1.52
N ARG A 241 3.47 15.01 -1.84
CA ARG A 241 2.26 14.44 -1.25
C ARG A 241 2.52 13.53 -0.04
N ASP A 242 3.78 13.26 0.30
CA ASP A 242 4.13 12.40 1.43
C ASP A 242 3.39 12.82 2.70
N HIS A 243 2.56 11.92 3.25
CA HIS A 243 1.73 12.19 4.42
C HIS A 243 2.53 12.62 5.65
N ARG A 244 3.81 12.20 5.77
CA ARG A 244 4.69 12.61 6.88
C ARG A 244 5.05 14.09 6.78
N LYS A 245 5.30 14.57 5.54
CA LYS A 245 5.56 15.97 5.26
C LYS A 245 4.29 16.80 5.45
N LEU A 246 3.19 16.39 4.82
CA LEU A 246 1.90 17.07 4.93
C LEU A 246 1.40 17.11 6.38
N GLY A 247 1.49 15.98 7.09
CA GLY A 247 1.09 15.89 8.49
C GLY A 247 1.85 16.84 9.41
N LYS A 248 3.16 17.04 9.14
CA LYS A 248 3.98 18.03 9.85
C LYS A 248 3.59 19.46 9.47
N GLU A 249 3.45 19.78 8.18
CA GLU A 249 3.08 21.11 7.69
C GLU A 249 1.69 21.54 8.17
N MET A 250 0.74 20.60 8.19
CA MET A 250 -0.63 20.81 8.65
C MET A 250 -0.82 20.63 10.16
N GLU A 251 0.23 20.30 10.90
CA GLU A 251 0.20 20.09 12.37
C GLU A 251 -0.79 19.01 12.81
N LEU A 252 -0.83 17.86 12.09
CA LEU A 252 -1.81 16.81 12.34
C LEU A 252 -1.33 15.75 13.33
N PHE A 253 -0.09 15.32 13.23
CA PHE A 253 0.49 14.27 14.09
C PHE A 253 1.99 14.38 14.20
N THR A 254 2.55 13.70 15.20
CA THR A 254 3.98 13.57 15.39
C THR A 254 4.34 12.20 15.98
N PHE A 255 5.64 11.87 15.96
CA PHE A 255 6.20 10.70 16.63
C PHE A 255 7.27 11.16 17.63
N SER A 256 7.35 10.48 18.75
CA SER A 256 8.36 10.75 19.79
C SER A 256 9.13 9.46 20.13
N PRO A 257 10.45 9.47 20.11
CA PRO A 257 11.25 8.33 20.57
C PRO A 257 10.95 7.96 22.03
N THR A 258 10.60 8.94 22.86
CA THR A 258 10.26 8.74 24.27
C THR A 258 8.93 7.99 24.45
N VAL A 259 7.96 8.21 23.56
CA VAL A 259 6.68 7.47 23.56
C VAL A 259 6.88 6.07 22.99
N GLY A 260 7.72 5.94 21.97
CA GLY A 260 8.04 4.68 21.31
C GLY A 260 7.82 4.71 19.80
N GLN A 261 8.54 3.85 19.10
CA GLN A 261 8.46 3.75 17.66
C GLN A 261 7.10 3.17 17.23
N GLY A 262 6.53 3.74 16.17
CA GLY A 262 5.26 3.27 15.63
C GLY A 262 4.02 3.60 16.48
N LEU A 263 4.13 4.52 17.44
CA LEU A 263 3.04 5.03 18.27
C LEU A 263 2.79 6.51 17.93
N PRO A 264 1.84 6.82 17.06
CA PRO A 264 1.58 8.20 16.63
C PRO A 264 0.92 9.01 17.75
N LEU A 265 1.36 10.27 17.89
CA LEU A 265 0.69 11.27 18.71
C LEU A 265 -0.14 12.17 17.79
N TRP A 266 -1.45 12.13 17.95
CA TRP A 266 -2.37 13.01 17.24
C TRP A 266 -2.35 14.41 17.90
N LEU A 267 -1.98 15.42 17.13
CA LEU A 267 -2.04 16.81 17.54
C LEU A 267 -3.48 17.33 17.49
N PRO A 268 -3.80 18.49 18.08
CA PRO A 268 -5.18 18.98 18.14
C PRO A 268 -5.92 18.98 16.80
N LYS A 269 -5.27 19.41 15.71
CA LYS A 269 -5.87 19.41 14.37
C LYS A 269 -6.09 18.00 13.82
N GLY A 270 -5.14 17.10 14.07
CA GLY A 270 -5.27 15.70 13.70
C GLY A 270 -6.35 14.96 14.49
N ALA A 271 -6.47 15.26 15.79
CA ALA A 271 -7.54 14.74 16.62
C ALA A 271 -8.93 15.22 16.11
N ALA A 272 -9.04 16.51 15.76
CA ALA A 272 -10.25 17.05 15.18
C ALA A 272 -10.60 16.46 13.80
N LEU A 273 -9.59 16.18 12.94
CA LEU A 273 -9.78 15.48 11.66
C LEU A 273 -10.34 14.08 11.90
N ARG A 274 -9.70 13.35 12.80
CA ARG A 274 -10.07 11.98 13.16
C ARG A 274 -11.50 11.93 13.73
N ASP A 275 -11.84 12.83 14.66
CA ASP A 275 -13.19 12.91 15.26
C ASP A 275 -14.27 13.11 14.19
N ARG A 276 -14.02 13.94 13.17
CA ARG A 276 -14.97 14.13 12.04
C ARG A 276 -15.14 12.88 11.19
N LEU A 277 -14.07 12.15 10.91
CA LEU A 277 -14.16 10.86 10.21
C LEU A 277 -14.97 9.86 11.03
N GLU A 278 -14.76 9.80 12.35
CA GLU A 278 -15.50 8.94 13.24
C GLU A 278 -16.99 9.32 13.29
N GLN A 279 -17.32 10.62 13.43
CA GLN A 279 -18.69 11.09 13.41
C GLN A 279 -19.40 10.81 12.08
N PHE A 280 -18.71 11.04 10.97
CA PHE A 280 -19.22 10.73 9.63
C PHE A 280 -19.61 9.25 9.52
N LEU A 281 -18.73 8.33 9.91
CA LEU A 281 -19.02 6.91 9.82
C LEU A 281 -20.09 6.47 10.84
N ARG A 282 -20.09 7.01 12.07
CA ARG A 282 -21.13 6.70 13.08
C ARG A 282 -22.53 7.11 12.61
N LYS A 283 -22.66 8.22 11.85
CA LYS A 283 -23.94 8.63 11.26
C LYS A 283 -24.45 7.54 10.32
N ILE A 284 -23.62 7.11 9.38
CA ILE A 284 -23.98 6.06 8.42
C ILE A 284 -24.28 4.73 9.13
N GLN A 285 -23.43 4.33 10.06
CA GLN A 285 -23.63 3.11 10.84
C GLN A 285 -24.98 3.09 11.56
N LYS A 286 -25.39 4.23 12.13
CA LYS A 286 -26.70 4.36 12.78
C LYS A 286 -27.87 4.11 11.80
N GLU A 287 -27.77 4.63 10.58
CA GLU A 287 -28.80 4.44 9.53
C GLU A 287 -28.92 2.96 9.11
N TYR A 288 -27.79 2.24 9.11
CA TYR A 288 -27.75 0.79 8.83
C TYR A 288 -27.99 -0.08 10.08
N GLY A 289 -28.37 0.51 11.23
CA GLY A 289 -28.74 -0.22 12.44
C GLY A 289 -27.58 -0.83 13.22
N TYR A 290 -26.38 -0.24 13.15
CA TYR A 290 -25.25 -0.65 13.99
C TYR A 290 -25.36 -0.09 15.41
N LEU A 291 -25.04 -0.93 16.39
CA LEU A 291 -24.96 -0.59 17.80
C LEU A 291 -23.52 -0.33 18.20
N GLN A 292 -23.24 0.83 18.77
CA GLN A 292 -21.90 1.17 19.22
C GLN A 292 -21.54 0.43 20.52
N VAL A 293 -20.35 -0.12 20.55
CA VAL A 293 -19.76 -0.78 21.72
C VAL A 293 -18.38 -0.19 22.00
N ILE A 294 -17.85 -0.41 23.20
CA ILE A 294 -16.49 -0.03 23.59
C ILE A 294 -15.88 -1.22 24.35
N THR A 295 -14.72 -1.65 23.94
CA THR A 295 -14.01 -2.77 24.54
C THR A 295 -12.67 -2.35 25.15
N PRO A 296 -12.20 -3.03 26.21
CA PRO A 296 -10.91 -2.69 26.85
C PRO A 296 -9.72 -2.92 25.92
N HIS A 297 -8.62 -2.22 26.18
CA HIS A 297 -7.37 -2.33 25.40
C HIS A 297 -6.59 -3.61 25.71
N ILE A 298 -6.85 -4.22 26.86
CA ILE A 298 -6.23 -5.47 27.29
C ILE A 298 -7.30 -6.53 27.48
N GLY A 299 -6.94 -7.79 27.30
CA GLY A 299 -7.80 -8.94 27.57
C GLY A 299 -6.98 -10.11 28.11
N ASN A 300 -7.63 -10.99 28.86
CA ASN A 300 -6.99 -12.22 29.33
C ASN A 300 -6.44 -13.01 28.13
N LYS A 301 -5.23 -13.54 28.23
CA LYS A 301 -4.56 -14.30 27.16
C LYS A 301 -5.41 -15.44 26.62
N MET A 302 -6.21 -16.09 27.50
CA MET A 302 -7.08 -17.18 27.08
C MET A 302 -8.14 -16.76 26.05
N LEU A 303 -8.60 -15.52 26.06
CA LEU A 303 -9.49 -14.98 25.02
C LEU A 303 -8.87 -15.11 23.62
N TYR A 304 -7.57 -14.85 23.51
CA TYR A 304 -6.83 -14.92 22.24
C TYR A 304 -6.35 -16.34 21.91
N VAL A 305 -6.22 -17.20 22.89
CA VAL A 305 -6.02 -18.65 22.69
C VAL A 305 -7.29 -19.27 22.12
N THR A 306 -8.45 -18.99 22.73
CA THR A 306 -9.76 -19.47 22.26
C THR A 306 -10.03 -19.04 20.83
N SER A 307 -9.81 -17.78 20.50
CA SER A 307 -10.01 -17.24 19.14
C SER A 307 -8.97 -17.76 18.11
N GLY A 308 -7.86 -18.35 18.53
CA GLY A 308 -6.78 -18.82 17.67
C GLY A 308 -5.76 -17.73 17.27
N HIS A 309 -5.99 -16.46 17.66
CA HIS A 309 -5.09 -15.36 17.31
C HIS A 309 -3.70 -15.54 17.94
N TRP A 310 -3.61 -16.04 19.18
CA TRP A 310 -2.32 -16.26 19.83
C TRP A 310 -1.43 -17.27 19.07
N ALA A 311 -1.99 -18.35 18.59
CA ALA A 311 -1.24 -19.35 17.82
C ALA A 311 -0.72 -18.81 16.48
N LYS A 312 -1.45 -17.89 15.85
CA LYS A 312 -1.10 -17.36 14.52
C LYS A 312 -0.24 -16.09 14.58
N TYR A 313 -0.53 -15.18 15.50
CA TYR A 313 0.07 -13.84 15.57
C TYR A 313 0.87 -13.58 16.85
N GLY A 314 1.11 -14.61 17.68
CA GLY A 314 1.83 -14.45 18.95
C GLY A 314 3.24 -13.86 18.80
N LYS A 315 3.89 -14.12 17.65
CA LYS A 315 5.22 -13.54 17.31
C LYS A 315 5.15 -12.04 16.96
N ASP A 316 4.02 -11.62 16.41
CA ASP A 316 3.76 -10.23 15.99
C ASP A 316 2.91 -9.48 17.04
N SER A 317 2.78 -10.05 18.24
CA SER A 317 2.10 -9.43 19.36
C SER A 317 3.09 -8.89 20.38
N PHE A 318 2.68 -7.87 21.13
CA PHE A 318 3.41 -7.49 22.35
C PHE A 318 3.43 -8.67 23.32
N GLN A 319 4.53 -8.82 24.07
CA GLN A 319 4.64 -9.87 25.04
C GLN A 319 3.55 -9.78 26.11
N PRO A 320 3.08 -10.92 26.67
CA PRO A 320 2.06 -10.93 27.69
C PRO A 320 2.44 -10.09 28.92
N ILE A 321 1.47 -9.33 29.41
CA ILE A 321 1.57 -8.58 30.66
C ILE A 321 1.29 -9.55 31.80
N LYS A 322 2.27 -9.75 32.68
CA LYS A 322 2.12 -10.57 33.89
C LYS A 322 1.51 -9.73 35.00
N THR A 323 0.60 -10.36 35.76
CA THR A 323 0.02 -9.75 36.96
C THR A 323 0.71 -10.28 38.23
N PRO A 324 0.41 -9.73 39.40
CA PRO A 324 0.88 -10.31 40.68
C PRO A 324 0.37 -11.75 40.95
N GLU A 325 -0.71 -12.17 40.29
CA GLU A 325 -1.24 -13.53 40.42
C GLU A 325 -0.49 -14.49 39.50
N GLU A 326 -0.01 -15.60 40.06
CA GLU A 326 0.76 -16.59 39.31
C GLU A 326 -0.10 -17.27 38.24
N GLY A 327 0.39 -17.28 37.00
CA GLY A 327 -0.31 -17.88 35.86
C GLY A 327 -1.35 -16.98 35.17
N GLU A 328 -1.62 -15.78 35.71
CA GLU A 328 -2.50 -14.82 35.07
C GLU A 328 -1.71 -13.93 34.09
N GLU A 329 -2.12 -13.94 32.82
CA GLU A 329 -1.50 -13.14 31.77
C GLU A 329 -2.55 -12.40 30.95
N TYR A 330 -2.26 -11.13 30.65
CA TYR A 330 -3.07 -10.28 29.76
C TYR A 330 -2.27 -9.94 28.51
N LEU A 331 -2.98 -9.66 27.42
CA LEU A 331 -2.41 -9.15 26.16
C LEU A 331 -3.00 -7.77 25.83
N LEU A 332 -2.18 -6.91 25.24
CA LEU A 332 -2.71 -5.82 24.43
C LEU A 332 -3.47 -6.44 23.26
N LYS A 333 -4.72 -6.04 23.05
CA LYS A 333 -5.57 -6.67 22.02
C LYS A 333 -5.00 -6.48 20.62
N PRO A 334 -4.71 -7.56 19.87
CA PRO A 334 -4.29 -7.46 18.48
C PRO A 334 -5.46 -7.29 17.51
N MET A 335 -6.68 -7.60 17.96
CA MET A 335 -7.95 -7.54 17.24
C MET A 335 -9.13 -7.33 18.20
N ASN A 336 -10.25 -6.78 17.68
CA ASN A 336 -11.47 -6.50 18.46
C ASN A 336 -12.47 -7.66 18.47
N CYS A 337 -12.44 -8.52 17.44
CA CYS A 337 -13.43 -9.58 17.23
C CYS A 337 -13.66 -10.52 18.44
N PRO A 338 -12.65 -10.96 19.22
CA PRO A 338 -12.89 -11.81 20.39
C PRO A 338 -13.77 -11.13 21.44
N HIS A 339 -13.58 -9.84 21.65
CA HIS A 339 -14.39 -9.07 22.60
C HIS A 339 -15.87 -8.95 22.14
N HIS A 340 -16.10 -8.79 20.83
CA HIS A 340 -17.45 -8.73 20.28
C HIS A 340 -18.17 -10.08 20.40
N CYS A 341 -17.44 -11.19 20.29
CA CYS A 341 -17.99 -12.53 20.58
C CYS A 341 -18.48 -12.63 22.04
N GLU A 342 -17.71 -12.13 23.00
CA GLU A 342 -18.11 -12.11 24.41
C GLU A 342 -19.32 -11.17 24.66
N ILE A 343 -19.41 -10.02 23.96
CA ILE A 343 -20.59 -9.15 24.02
C ILE A 343 -21.82 -9.87 23.46
N TYR A 344 -21.69 -10.59 22.34
CA TYR A 344 -22.80 -11.39 21.80
C TYR A 344 -23.29 -12.41 22.82
N LYS A 345 -22.36 -13.10 23.48
CA LYS A 345 -22.60 -14.17 24.45
C LYS A 345 -23.22 -13.69 25.78
N ALA A 346 -23.11 -12.39 26.09
CA ALA A 346 -23.61 -11.81 27.34
C ALA A 346 -25.12 -11.98 27.56
N PHE A 347 -25.89 -12.21 26.49
CA PHE A 347 -27.34 -12.39 26.56
C PHE A 347 -27.78 -13.57 25.66
N PRO A 348 -28.83 -14.33 26.06
CA PRO A 348 -29.46 -15.29 25.18
C PRO A 348 -29.99 -14.62 23.92
N ARG A 349 -29.75 -15.22 22.73
CA ARG A 349 -30.17 -14.70 21.43
C ARG A 349 -31.21 -15.60 20.78
N SER A 350 -32.09 -14.98 20.01
CA SER A 350 -33.05 -15.67 19.15
C SER A 350 -32.91 -15.18 17.68
N TYR A 351 -33.53 -15.89 16.77
CA TYR A 351 -33.58 -15.47 15.34
C TYR A 351 -34.14 -14.05 15.14
N ARG A 352 -34.91 -13.51 16.10
CA ARG A 352 -35.48 -12.16 16.03
C ARG A 352 -34.46 -11.06 16.36
N ASP A 353 -33.39 -11.43 17.05
CA ASP A 353 -32.30 -10.51 17.43
C ASP A 353 -31.25 -10.40 16.31
N LEU A 354 -31.38 -11.21 15.25
CA LEU A 354 -30.43 -11.25 14.13
C LEU A 354 -31.00 -10.59 12.87
N PRO A 355 -30.21 -9.84 12.12
CA PRO A 355 -28.77 -9.64 12.30
C PRO A 355 -28.45 -8.64 13.41
N LEU A 356 -27.51 -8.99 14.29
CA LEU A 356 -26.96 -8.12 15.33
C LEU A 356 -25.66 -7.48 14.81
N ARG A 357 -25.61 -6.15 14.73
CA ARG A 357 -24.49 -5.40 14.20
C ARG A 357 -23.81 -4.60 15.30
N LEU A 358 -22.62 -5.01 15.73
CA LEU A 358 -21.80 -4.31 16.74
C LEU A 358 -20.66 -3.56 16.07
N ALA A 359 -20.45 -2.30 16.45
CA ALA A 359 -19.40 -1.46 15.86
C ALA A 359 -18.63 -0.69 16.94
N GLU A 360 -17.32 -0.54 16.75
CA GLU A 360 -16.48 0.33 17.57
C GLU A 360 -15.34 0.94 16.74
N PHE A 361 -14.83 2.08 17.18
CA PHE A 361 -13.49 2.54 16.82
C PHE A 361 -12.51 1.94 17.83
N GLY A 362 -12.10 0.71 17.56
CA GLY A 362 -11.31 -0.10 18.48
C GLY A 362 -9.82 0.02 18.22
N THR A 363 -9.05 0.49 19.21
CA THR A 363 -7.59 0.55 19.11
C THR A 363 -7.00 -0.84 19.36
N VAL A 364 -6.15 -1.27 18.44
CA VAL A 364 -5.44 -2.55 18.47
C VAL A 364 -3.93 -2.34 18.40
N TYR A 365 -3.17 -3.35 18.83
CA TYR A 365 -1.73 -3.27 18.99
C TYR A 365 -1.03 -4.47 18.34
N ARG A 366 -0.04 -4.20 17.48
CA ARG A 366 0.78 -5.22 16.83
C ARG A 366 2.25 -4.84 16.90
N TYR A 367 3.10 -5.79 17.24
CA TYR A 367 4.53 -5.55 17.32
C TYR A 367 5.18 -5.67 15.94
N GLU A 368 4.93 -4.64 15.11
CA GLU A 368 5.59 -4.54 13.81
C GLU A 368 7.11 -4.32 13.98
N GLN A 369 7.91 -4.97 13.14
CA GLN A 369 9.36 -4.82 13.20
C GLN A 369 9.79 -3.38 12.87
N SER A 370 10.86 -2.90 13.50
CA SER A 370 11.30 -1.49 13.35
C SER A 370 11.57 -1.09 11.90
N GLY A 371 12.11 -2.01 11.08
CA GLY A 371 12.38 -1.76 9.66
C GLY A 371 11.15 -1.67 8.77
N GLU A 372 9.98 -2.08 9.25
CA GLU A 372 8.71 -2.04 8.52
C GLU A 372 7.88 -0.80 8.82
N LEU A 373 8.19 -0.08 9.91
CA LEU A 373 7.45 1.10 10.33
C LEU A 373 7.58 2.23 9.31
N HIS A 374 6.44 2.83 8.92
CA HIS A 374 6.44 3.89 7.91
C HIS A 374 5.32 4.92 8.15
N GLY A 375 5.65 6.03 8.81
CA GLY A 375 4.69 7.10 9.11
C GLY A 375 3.41 6.55 9.76
N LEU A 376 2.24 6.97 9.27
CA LEU A 376 0.95 6.44 9.69
C LEU A 376 0.52 5.17 8.93
N THR A 377 1.18 4.79 7.84
CA THR A 377 0.77 3.64 7.03
C THR A 377 1.09 2.29 7.68
N ARG A 378 2.14 2.24 8.50
CA ARG A 378 2.49 1.04 9.29
C ARG A 378 2.98 1.44 10.67
N VAL A 379 2.16 1.16 11.67
CA VAL A 379 2.29 1.60 13.07
C VAL A 379 2.08 0.42 14.03
N ARG A 380 2.48 0.56 15.29
CA ARG A 380 2.31 -0.47 16.33
C ARG A 380 1.01 -0.33 17.12
N GLY A 381 0.41 0.84 17.15
CA GLY A 381 -0.90 1.09 17.74
C GLY A 381 -1.77 1.83 16.75
N PHE A 382 -2.93 1.28 16.40
CA PHE A 382 -3.85 1.88 15.44
C PHE A 382 -5.31 1.59 15.78
N THR A 383 -6.20 2.47 15.31
CA THR A 383 -7.62 2.35 15.54
C THR A 383 -8.32 1.83 14.29
N GLN A 384 -9.09 0.76 14.44
CA GLN A 384 -9.93 0.23 13.38
C GLN A 384 -11.37 0.72 13.56
N ASP A 385 -12.02 1.06 12.46
CA ASP A 385 -13.46 1.27 12.37
C ASP A 385 -14.18 -0.08 12.26
N ASP A 386 -13.96 -0.91 13.26
CA ASP A 386 -14.25 -2.33 13.26
C ASP A 386 -15.72 -2.60 13.59
N ALA A 387 -16.34 -3.51 12.86
CA ALA A 387 -17.65 -3.99 13.22
C ALA A 387 -17.84 -5.46 12.86
N HIS A 388 -18.70 -6.09 13.64
CA HIS A 388 -19.01 -7.50 13.52
C HIS A 388 -20.52 -7.67 13.44
N ILE A 389 -20.96 -8.36 12.39
CA ILE A 389 -22.36 -8.66 12.14
C ILE A 389 -22.55 -10.14 12.44
N PHE A 390 -23.41 -10.43 13.40
CA PHE A 390 -23.83 -11.80 13.69
C PHE A 390 -25.17 -12.01 13.01
N CYS A 391 -25.25 -12.95 12.08
CA CYS A 391 -26.44 -13.17 11.26
C CYS A 391 -26.74 -14.67 11.06
N MET A 392 -27.93 -14.93 10.55
CA MET A 392 -28.30 -16.27 10.08
C MET A 392 -27.66 -16.53 8.71
N PRO A 393 -27.39 -17.78 8.32
CA PRO A 393 -26.79 -18.10 7.01
C PRO A 393 -27.53 -17.48 5.82
N GLU A 394 -28.84 -17.46 5.86
CA GLU A 394 -29.68 -16.86 4.79
C GLU A 394 -29.60 -15.32 4.70
N GLN A 395 -29.06 -14.65 5.72
CA GLN A 395 -28.90 -13.19 5.76
C GLN A 395 -27.52 -12.73 5.25
N ILE A 396 -26.56 -13.65 5.02
CA ILE A 396 -25.17 -13.29 4.66
C ILE A 396 -25.11 -12.37 3.46
N LYS A 397 -25.78 -12.73 2.36
CA LYS A 397 -25.73 -11.95 1.11
C LYS A 397 -26.25 -10.53 1.32
N ASP A 398 -27.40 -10.37 1.96
CA ASP A 398 -28.03 -9.07 2.18
C ASP A 398 -27.14 -8.18 3.08
N GLU A 399 -26.56 -8.75 4.13
CA GLU A 399 -25.68 -8.00 5.01
C GLU A 399 -24.36 -7.65 4.31
N PHE A 400 -23.84 -8.54 3.48
CA PHE A 400 -22.63 -8.28 2.70
C PHE A 400 -22.84 -7.13 1.70
N LEU A 401 -23.97 -7.10 0.99
CA LEU A 401 -24.35 -6.02 0.07
C LEU A 401 -24.45 -4.66 0.79
N LYS A 402 -25.07 -4.61 1.98
CA LYS A 402 -25.15 -3.39 2.79
C LYS A 402 -23.78 -2.86 3.21
N VAL A 403 -22.86 -3.77 3.55
CA VAL A 403 -21.49 -3.34 3.88
C VAL A 403 -20.76 -2.79 2.66
N MET A 404 -20.96 -3.40 1.49
CA MET A 404 -20.42 -2.85 0.22
C MET A 404 -20.95 -1.45 -0.03
N ASP A 405 -22.25 -1.19 0.19
CA ASP A 405 -22.85 0.15 0.03
C ASP A 405 -22.18 1.18 0.95
N ILE A 406 -21.93 0.84 2.21
CA ILE A 406 -21.23 1.72 3.15
C ILE A 406 -19.81 2.05 2.64
N ILE A 407 -19.05 1.07 2.14
CA ILE A 407 -17.69 1.29 1.64
C ILE A 407 -17.69 2.17 0.40
N LEU A 408 -18.56 1.88 -0.56
CA LEU A 408 -18.68 2.66 -1.80
C LEU A 408 -19.12 4.10 -1.52
N TYR A 409 -20.05 4.29 -0.58
CA TYR A 409 -20.45 5.61 -0.10
C TYR A 409 -19.27 6.41 0.45
N ILE A 410 -18.45 5.81 1.33
CA ILE A 410 -17.26 6.45 1.89
C ILE A 410 -16.28 6.84 0.80
N PHE A 411 -16.01 5.94 -0.16
CA PHE A 411 -15.07 6.22 -1.24
C PHE A 411 -15.57 7.37 -2.12
N LYS A 412 -16.87 7.43 -2.38
CA LYS A 412 -17.48 8.53 -3.12
C LYS A 412 -17.38 9.86 -2.36
N ALA A 413 -17.72 9.89 -1.06
CA ALA A 413 -17.65 11.09 -0.22
C ALA A 413 -16.24 11.69 -0.11
N LEU A 414 -15.20 10.88 -0.33
CA LEU A 414 -13.79 11.26 -0.24
C LEU A 414 -13.08 11.26 -1.59
N ASP A 415 -13.84 11.16 -2.69
CA ASP A 415 -13.37 11.21 -4.08
C ASP A 415 -12.34 10.11 -4.44
N PHE A 416 -12.43 8.93 -3.81
CA PHE A 416 -11.64 7.77 -4.19
C PHE A 416 -12.24 7.08 -5.42
N LYS A 417 -11.90 7.57 -6.62
CA LYS A 417 -12.42 7.05 -7.91
C LYS A 417 -11.67 5.83 -8.42
N ASN A 418 -10.38 5.70 -8.07
CA ASN A 418 -9.48 4.66 -8.58
C ASN A 418 -9.21 3.60 -7.50
N PHE A 419 -10.18 2.73 -7.27
CA PHE A 419 -10.00 1.57 -6.43
C PHE A 419 -10.16 0.27 -7.23
N GLU A 420 -9.52 -0.78 -6.77
CA GLU A 420 -9.64 -2.14 -7.29
C GLU A 420 -10.26 -3.00 -6.20
N ALA A 421 -11.18 -3.88 -6.56
CA ALA A 421 -11.72 -4.89 -5.66
C ALA A 421 -10.98 -6.21 -5.86
N GLN A 422 -10.62 -6.87 -4.76
CA GLN A 422 -9.95 -8.16 -4.77
C GLN A 422 -10.68 -9.15 -3.88
N ILE A 423 -11.13 -10.27 -4.46
CA ILE A 423 -11.67 -11.41 -3.71
C ILE A 423 -10.48 -12.31 -3.37
N SER A 424 -10.17 -12.40 -2.09
CA SER A 424 -9.11 -13.25 -1.59
C SER A 424 -9.68 -14.60 -1.17
N LEU A 425 -9.32 -15.65 -1.93
CA LEU A 425 -9.78 -17.02 -1.77
C LEU A 425 -8.73 -17.87 -1.04
N ARG A 426 -9.15 -19.02 -0.50
CA ARG A 426 -8.19 -19.98 0.10
C ARG A 426 -7.30 -20.60 -0.97
N ASP A 427 -6.10 -21.05 -0.57
CA ASP A 427 -5.23 -21.84 -1.42
C ASP A 427 -5.73 -23.31 -1.49
N PRO A 428 -6.19 -23.77 -2.66
CA PRO A 428 -6.70 -25.15 -2.79
C PRO A 428 -5.60 -26.21 -2.60
N LYS A 429 -4.33 -25.83 -2.74
CA LYS A 429 -3.16 -26.72 -2.59
C LYS A 429 -2.63 -26.79 -1.16
N ASN A 430 -3.03 -25.86 -0.28
CA ASN A 430 -2.54 -25.77 1.10
C ASN A 430 -3.70 -25.52 2.05
N LYS A 431 -4.63 -26.46 2.10
CA LYS A 431 -5.84 -26.35 2.91
C LYS A 431 -5.56 -26.36 4.43
N GLU A 432 -4.45 -26.93 4.87
CA GLU A 432 -4.05 -26.99 6.28
C GLU A 432 -3.77 -25.61 6.90
N LYS A 433 -3.50 -24.60 6.05
CA LYS A 433 -3.33 -23.21 6.47
C LYS A 433 -4.63 -22.62 7.04
N TYR A 434 -5.78 -23.18 6.66
CA TYR A 434 -7.12 -22.63 6.91
C TYR A 434 -7.89 -23.49 7.89
N ILE A 435 -8.79 -22.87 8.67
CA ILE A 435 -9.67 -23.55 9.62
C ILE A 435 -11.12 -23.55 9.11
N GLY A 436 -11.92 -24.52 9.54
CA GLY A 436 -13.31 -24.67 9.12
C GLY A 436 -13.53 -25.76 8.08
N SER A 437 -14.80 -26.06 7.80
CA SER A 437 -15.19 -27.09 6.83
C SER A 437 -15.08 -26.60 5.38
N ASP A 438 -14.84 -27.53 4.45
CA ASP A 438 -14.83 -27.22 3.00
C ASP A 438 -16.17 -26.63 2.54
N GLU A 439 -17.28 -27.07 3.13
CA GLU A 439 -18.61 -26.56 2.80
C GLU A 439 -18.79 -25.09 3.21
N ASN A 440 -18.36 -24.73 4.42
CA ASN A 440 -18.42 -23.35 4.90
C ASN A 440 -17.58 -22.42 4.01
N TRP A 441 -16.39 -22.87 3.60
CA TRP A 441 -15.55 -22.11 2.67
C TRP A 441 -16.22 -21.91 1.33
N ARG A 442 -16.79 -22.99 0.75
CA ARG A 442 -17.48 -22.91 -0.53
C ARG A 442 -18.65 -21.93 -0.49
N LEU A 443 -19.47 -21.98 0.57
CA LEU A 443 -20.62 -21.08 0.73
C LEU A 443 -20.18 -19.62 0.89
N ALA A 444 -19.13 -19.36 1.70
CA ALA A 444 -18.62 -18.03 1.91
C ALA A 444 -17.99 -17.42 0.62
N GLU A 445 -17.16 -18.18 -0.07
CA GLU A 445 -16.53 -17.77 -1.33
C GLU A 445 -17.58 -17.47 -2.40
N GLN A 446 -18.58 -18.32 -2.54
CA GLN A 446 -19.67 -18.14 -3.48
C GLN A 446 -20.50 -16.89 -3.16
N ALA A 447 -20.86 -16.66 -1.89
CA ALA A 447 -21.63 -15.49 -1.48
C ALA A 447 -20.91 -14.17 -1.80
N ILE A 448 -19.58 -14.11 -1.64
CA ILE A 448 -18.77 -12.93 -1.97
C ILE A 448 -18.76 -12.70 -3.49
N ILE A 449 -18.56 -13.76 -4.28
CA ILE A 449 -18.52 -13.67 -5.76
C ILE A 449 -19.88 -13.18 -6.29
N GLU A 450 -20.98 -13.75 -5.79
CA GLU A 450 -22.34 -13.36 -6.21
C GLU A 450 -22.66 -11.91 -5.82
N ALA A 451 -22.28 -11.47 -4.63
CA ALA A 451 -22.49 -10.10 -4.18
C ALA A 451 -21.72 -9.09 -5.03
N CYS A 452 -20.46 -9.40 -5.40
CA CYS A 452 -19.69 -8.56 -6.31
C CYS A 452 -20.33 -8.46 -7.69
N ALA A 453 -20.82 -9.58 -8.23
CA ALA A 453 -21.50 -9.61 -9.52
C ALA A 453 -22.81 -8.79 -9.51
N GLU A 454 -23.60 -8.86 -8.44
CA GLU A 454 -24.85 -8.10 -8.27
C GLU A 454 -24.61 -6.59 -8.22
N LYS A 455 -23.53 -6.16 -7.59
CA LYS A 455 -23.11 -4.74 -7.55
C LYS A 455 -22.35 -4.29 -8.82
N GLY A 456 -22.17 -5.16 -9.81
CA GLY A 456 -21.40 -4.84 -11.01
C GLY A 456 -19.93 -4.54 -10.73
N LEU A 457 -19.41 -5.03 -9.61
CA LEU A 457 -18.04 -4.79 -9.17
C LEU A 457 -17.09 -5.77 -9.88
N ASN A 458 -16.19 -5.24 -10.70
CA ASN A 458 -15.17 -6.06 -11.36
C ASN A 458 -14.04 -6.40 -10.37
N ALA A 459 -14.21 -7.50 -9.63
CA ALA A 459 -13.27 -7.93 -8.60
C ALA A 459 -12.33 -9.03 -9.13
N THR A 460 -11.02 -8.84 -8.91
CA THR A 460 -10.00 -9.85 -9.23
C THR A 460 -10.00 -10.93 -8.16
N GLN A 461 -10.06 -12.20 -8.57
CA GLN A 461 -9.96 -13.35 -7.66
C GLN A 461 -8.49 -13.75 -7.49
N VAL A 462 -8.04 -13.88 -6.23
CA VAL A 462 -6.67 -14.27 -5.89
C VAL A 462 -6.68 -15.40 -4.87
N GLU A 463 -6.13 -16.55 -5.26
CA GLU A 463 -5.98 -17.71 -4.39
C GLU A 463 -4.82 -17.53 -3.40
N GLY A 464 -4.97 -18.03 -2.18
CA GLY A 464 -3.91 -18.02 -1.16
C GLY A 464 -3.87 -16.77 -0.27
N GLU A 465 -4.63 -15.72 -0.60
CA GLU A 465 -4.65 -14.44 0.10
C GLU A 465 -5.78 -14.32 1.14
N ALA A 466 -6.63 -15.35 1.28
CA ALA A 466 -7.66 -15.38 2.31
C ALA A 466 -7.06 -15.40 3.72
N ALA A 467 -7.78 -14.86 4.70
CA ALA A 467 -7.43 -15.07 6.10
C ALA A 467 -7.60 -16.55 6.50
N PHE A 468 -6.92 -16.96 7.55
CA PHE A 468 -6.96 -18.38 7.98
C PHE A 468 -8.37 -18.86 8.38
N TYR A 469 -9.29 -17.95 8.67
CA TYR A 469 -10.64 -18.24 9.16
C TYR A 469 -11.76 -17.92 8.16
N GLY A 470 -11.46 -17.29 7.01
CA GLY A 470 -12.48 -17.03 5.98
C GLY A 470 -11.99 -16.22 4.77
N PRO A 471 -12.75 -16.30 3.66
CA PRO A 471 -12.49 -15.48 2.48
C PRO A 471 -12.85 -14.03 2.73
N LYS A 472 -12.28 -13.13 1.93
CA LYS A 472 -12.48 -11.69 2.10
C LYS A 472 -12.59 -10.96 0.77
N LEU A 473 -13.30 -9.84 0.78
CA LEU A 473 -13.30 -8.82 -0.25
C LEU A 473 -12.51 -7.61 0.25
N ASP A 474 -11.40 -7.31 -0.41
CA ASP A 474 -10.53 -6.18 -0.12
C ASP A 474 -10.72 -5.08 -1.17
N PHE A 475 -10.74 -3.84 -0.71
CA PHE A 475 -10.74 -2.66 -1.56
C PHE A 475 -9.35 -2.02 -1.54
N MET A 476 -8.70 -2.07 -2.69
CA MET A 476 -7.32 -1.59 -2.86
C MET A 476 -7.33 -0.22 -3.51
N VAL A 477 -6.78 0.78 -2.84
CA VAL A 477 -6.61 2.14 -3.37
C VAL A 477 -5.15 2.34 -3.77
N ARG A 478 -4.90 3.07 -4.86
CA ARG A 478 -3.55 3.44 -5.27
C ARG A 478 -3.18 4.82 -4.74
N ASP A 479 -2.01 4.91 -4.13
CA ASP A 479 -1.45 6.21 -3.75
C ASP A 479 -0.88 6.97 -4.97
N ALA A 480 -0.33 8.16 -4.73
CA ALA A 480 0.20 9.05 -5.77
C ALA A 480 1.38 8.46 -6.58
N ILE A 481 2.02 7.41 -6.09
CA ILE A 481 3.12 6.70 -6.78
C ILE A 481 2.70 5.31 -7.27
N GLY A 482 1.40 5.02 -7.24
CA GLY A 482 0.82 3.78 -7.74
C GLY A 482 0.94 2.58 -6.79
N ARG A 483 1.42 2.75 -5.54
CA ARG A 483 1.41 1.67 -4.54
C ARG A 483 -0.01 1.36 -4.16
N LYS A 484 -0.33 0.07 -4.07
CA LYS A 484 -1.63 -0.41 -3.62
C LYS A 484 -1.70 -0.44 -2.09
N TRP A 485 -2.77 0.13 -1.55
CA TRP A 485 -3.08 0.10 -0.13
C TRP A 485 -4.42 -0.54 0.09
N GLN A 486 -4.47 -1.58 0.90
CA GLN A 486 -5.72 -2.15 1.38
C GLN A 486 -6.34 -1.18 2.39
N LEU A 487 -7.51 -0.68 2.07
CA LEU A 487 -8.34 0.14 2.95
C LEU A 487 -9.53 -0.68 3.45
N GLY A 488 -10.65 -0.67 2.74
CA GLY A 488 -11.85 -1.40 3.12
C GLY A 488 -11.71 -2.92 3.02
N THR A 489 -12.25 -3.63 4.00
CA THR A 489 -12.31 -5.09 4.01
C THR A 489 -13.66 -5.59 4.51
N ILE A 490 -14.19 -6.62 3.87
CA ILE A 490 -15.35 -7.41 4.32
C ILE A 490 -14.96 -8.87 4.32
N GLN A 491 -15.30 -9.60 5.39
CA GLN A 491 -14.89 -10.98 5.56
C GLN A 491 -15.97 -11.83 6.22
N VAL A 492 -16.23 -13.01 5.68
CA VAL A 492 -17.19 -13.98 6.24
C VAL A 492 -16.42 -14.96 7.11
N ASP A 493 -16.92 -15.23 8.31
CA ASP A 493 -16.29 -16.09 9.31
C ASP A 493 -17.31 -17.04 9.95
N TYR A 494 -17.09 -18.32 9.77
CA TYR A 494 -17.83 -19.40 10.43
C TYR A 494 -17.09 -19.93 11.67
N ASN A 495 -15.81 -19.57 11.85
CA ASN A 495 -14.91 -20.20 12.82
C ASN A 495 -14.97 -19.56 14.20
N LEU A 496 -14.97 -18.22 14.30
CA LEU A 496 -15.09 -17.57 15.60
C LEU A 496 -16.41 -17.90 16.29
N PRO A 497 -17.58 -17.90 15.62
CA PRO A 497 -18.81 -18.37 16.23
C PRO A 497 -18.72 -19.79 16.79
N GLU A 498 -18.04 -20.70 16.12
CA GLU A 498 -17.81 -22.07 16.58
C GLU A 498 -16.89 -22.12 17.79
N ARG A 499 -15.73 -21.45 17.73
CA ARG A 499 -14.73 -21.42 18.80
C ARG A 499 -15.22 -20.79 20.09
N PHE A 500 -16.09 -19.78 19.98
CA PHE A 500 -16.72 -19.13 21.11
C PHE A 500 -18.05 -19.79 21.52
N GLU A 501 -18.46 -20.87 20.84
CA GLU A 501 -19.73 -21.57 21.08
C GLU A 501 -20.93 -20.65 21.07
N LEU A 502 -20.95 -19.68 20.11
CA LEU A 502 -22.05 -18.73 19.99
C LEU A 502 -23.31 -19.44 19.49
N GLU A 503 -24.46 -19.12 20.05
CA GLU A 503 -25.72 -19.75 19.69
C GLU A 503 -26.87 -18.74 19.63
N PHE A 504 -27.88 -19.06 18.81
CA PHE A 504 -29.20 -18.42 18.86
C PHE A 504 -30.31 -19.47 18.80
N THR A 505 -31.48 -19.15 19.35
CA THR A 505 -32.66 -20.03 19.25
C THR A 505 -33.39 -19.71 17.94
N GLY A 506 -33.50 -20.72 17.06
CA GLY A 506 -34.19 -20.63 15.78
C GLY A 506 -35.72 -20.61 15.91
N LYS A 507 -36.41 -20.48 14.76
CA LYS A 507 -37.88 -20.57 14.66
C LYS A 507 -38.41 -21.95 15.06
N ASP A 508 -37.58 -22.95 14.94
CA ASP A 508 -37.79 -24.35 15.29
C ASP A 508 -37.57 -24.66 16.79
N ASN A 509 -37.29 -23.64 17.59
CA ASN A 509 -36.90 -23.77 19.00
C ASN A 509 -35.61 -24.57 19.26
N GLN A 510 -34.80 -24.81 18.23
CA GLN A 510 -33.50 -25.44 18.35
C GLN A 510 -32.38 -24.39 18.43
N LYS A 511 -31.22 -24.82 18.93
CA LYS A 511 -30.00 -24.00 18.95
C LYS A 511 -29.27 -24.07 17.61
N HIS A 512 -28.95 -22.93 17.06
CA HIS A 512 -28.22 -22.76 15.82
C HIS A 512 -26.99 -21.91 16.03
N ARG A 513 -25.98 -22.06 15.15
CA ARG A 513 -24.77 -21.27 15.13
C ARG A 513 -24.94 -20.06 14.21
N PRO A 514 -24.69 -18.83 14.68
CA PRO A 514 -24.67 -17.66 13.77
C PRO A 514 -23.44 -17.69 12.87
N VAL A 515 -23.51 -16.97 11.76
CA VAL A 515 -22.35 -16.61 10.94
C VAL A 515 -21.90 -15.21 11.34
N MET A 516 -20.62 -14.94 11.28
CA MET A 516 -20.05 -13.64 11.59
C MET A 516 -19.50 -12.98 10.31
N ILE A 517 -19.78 -11.70 10.14
CA ILE A 517 -19.18 -10.89 9.07
C ILE A 517 -18.36 -9.80 9.74
N HIS A 518 -17.06 -9.76 9.45
CA HIS A 518 -16.16 -8.68 9.84
C HIS A 518 -16.17 -7.60 8.77
N ARG A 519 -16.14 -6.35 9.18
CA ARG A 519 -15.97 -5.25 8.24
C ARG A 519 -15.22 -4.09 8.86
N ALA A 520 -14.35 -3.46 8.08
CA ALA A 520 -13.64 -2.23 8.41
C ALA A 520 -13.52 -1.38 7.15
N PRO A 521 -14.44 -0.44 6.89
CA PRO A 521 -14.42 0.42 5.70
C PRO A 521 -13.17 1.29 5.55
N PHE A 522 -12.70 1.91 6.62
CA PHE A 522 -11.42 2.63 6.63
C PHE A 522 -10.22 1.68 6.80
N GLY A 523 -10.44 0.54 7.46
CA GLY A 523 -9.40 -0.35 7.93
C GLY A 523 -8.70 0.22 9.16
N SER A 524 -7.46 0.71 9.00
CA SER A 524 -6.78 1.49 10.04
C SER A 524 -7.01 2.97 9.80
N MET A 525 -7.48 3.70 10.80
CA MET A 525 -7.69 5.15 10.76
C MET A 525 -6.38 5.87 10.43
N GLU A 526 -5.27 5.42 10.98
CA GLU A 526 -3.94 5.96 10.74
C GLU A 526 -3.55 5.83 9.27
N ARG A 527 -3.64 4.61 8.72
CA ARG A 527 -3.36 4.35 7.29
C ARG A 527 -4.32 5.11 6.38
N PHE A 528 -5.60 5.13 6.73
CA PHE A 528 -6.62 5.82 5.96
C PHE A 528 -6.33 7.32 5.85
N VAL A 529 -5.99 7.97 6.96
CA VAL A 529 -5.60 9.40 6.97
C VAL A 529 -4.33 9.62 6.16
N ALA A 530 -3.32 8.74 6.26
CA ALA A 530 -2.12 8.84 5.44
C ALA A 530 -2.44 8.80 3.94
N VAL A 531 -3.23 7.80 3.51
CA VAL A 531 -3.63 7.64 2.10
C VAL A 531 -4.50 8.80 1.64
N LEU A 532 -5.42 9.28 2.47
CA LEU A 532 -6.26 10.44 2.18
C LEU A 532 -5.44 11.71 1.99
N LEU A 533 -4.45 11.97 2.85
CA LEU A 533 -3.53 13.11 2.71
C LEU A 533 -2.74 13.04 1.40
N GLU A 534 -2.22 11.89 1.05
CA GLU A 534 -1.47 11.69 -0.19
C GLU A 534 -2.38 11.79 -1.42
N HIS A 535 -3.60 11.24 -1.36
CA HIS A 535 -4.60 11.33 -2.42
C HIS A 535 -4.97 12.78 -2.71
N THR A 536 -5.30 13.55 -1.69
CA THR A 536 -5.75 14.95 -1.80
C THR A 536 -4.61 15.96 -1.88
N ALA A 537 -3.34 15.53 -1.74
CA ALA A 537 -2.18 16.43 -1.54
C ALA A 537 -2.39 17.43 -0.37
N GLY A 538 -3.07 16.98 0.70
CA GLY A 538 -3.45 17.76 1.87
C GLY A 538 -4.64 18.70 1.66
N LYS A 539 -5.22 18.78 0.46
CA LYS A 539 -6.44 19.55 0.18
C LYS A 539 -7.67 18.73 0.57
N LEU A 540 -7.88 18.59 1.86
CA LEU A 540 -9.01 17.82 2.37
C LEU A 540 -10.36 18.44 1.98
N PRO A 541 -11.44 17.64 1.84
CA PRO A 541 -12.78 18.15 1.64
C PRO A 541 -13.17 19.18 2.72
N LEU A 542 -13.92 20.20 2.32
CA LEU A 542 -14.25 21.34 3.19
C LEU A 542 -15.01 20.93 4.48
N TRP A 543 -15.83 19.88 4.41
CA TRP A 543 -16.52 19.33 5.57
C TRP A 543 -15.58 18.66 6.57
N LEU A 544 -14.44 18.15 6.10
CA LEU A 544 -13.50 17.34 6.87
C LEU A 544 -12.33 18.14 7.44
N ILE A 545 -11.83 19.17 6.71
CA ILE A 545 -10.66 19.92 7.14
C ILE A 545 -10.87 20.56 8.54
N PRO A 546 -9.87 20.50 9.45
CA PRO A 546 -9.99 21.08 10.79
C PRO A 546 -10.31 22.57 10.81
N GLU A 547 -9.62 23.34 9.98
CA GLU A 547 -9.73 24.79 9.86
C GLU A 547 -10.21 25.15 8.45
N GLN A 548 -11.46 25.64 8.32
CA GLN A 548 -12.04 26.00 7.03
C GLN A 548 -11.59 27.39 6.57
N ALA A 549 -11.32 28.27 7.53
CA ALA A 549 -10.88 29.63 7.25
C ALA A 549 -9.87 30.14 8.28
N VAL A 550 -9.03 31.09 7.88
CA VAL A 550 -8.17 31.85 8.78
C VAL A 550 -8.38 33.35 8.54
N ILE A 551 -8.60 34.09 9.62
CA ILE A 551 -8.72 35.55 9.59
C ILE A 551 -7.30 36.15 9.75
N LEU A 552 -6.93 37.02 8.82
CA LEU A 552 -5.62 37.64 8.71
C LEU A 552 -5.72 39.15 8.89
N PRO A 553 -5.57 39.67 10.13
CA PRO A 553 -5.49 41.13 10.32
C PRO A 553 -4.21 41.68 9.72
N ILE A 554 -4.32 42.78 8.94
CA ILE A 554 -3.19 43.43 8.26
C ILE A 554 -2.24 44.12 9.24
N SER A 555 -2.72 44.45 10.44
CA SER A 555 -1.94 44.94 11.57
C SER A 555 -2.66 44.64 12.89
N GLU A 556 -1.95 44.73 14.03
CA GLU A 556 -2.47 44.50 15.36
C GLU A 556 -3.72 45.34 15.70
N LYS A 557 -3.88 46.53 15.10
CA LYS A 557 -5.04 47.41 15.27
C LYS A 557 -6.38 46.76 14.92
N PHE A 558 -6.33 45.69 14.10
CA PHE A 558 -7.52 44.98 13.62
C PHE A 558 -7.72 43.62 14.28
N ASN A 559 -6.89 43.24 15.29
CA ASN A 559 -7.04 42.00 16.00
C ASN A 559 -8.40 41.85 16.65
N ASP A 560 -8.91 42.88 17.30
CA ASP A 560 -10.26 42.86 17.94
C ASP A 560 -11.35 42.56 16.90
N TYR A 561 -11.27 43.20 15.75
CA TYR A 561 -12.21 42.92 14.65
C TYR A 561 -12.03 41.49 14.09
N ALA A 562 -10.80 41.01 13.93
CA ALA A 562 -10.55 39.64 13.50
C ALA A 562 -11.18 38.60 14.47
N TYR A 563 -11.08 38.82 15.78
CA TYR A 563 -11.70 37.95 16.79
C TYR A 563 -13.23 38.07 16.77
N GLN A 564 -13.81 39.26 16.47
CA GLN A 564 -15.25 39.39 16.26
C GLN A 564 -15.72 38.60 15.04
N VAL A 565 -14.99 38.67 13.92
CA VAL A 565 -15.27 37.89 12.72
C VAL A 565 -15.22 36.39 13.04
N ALA A 566 -14.16 35.92 13.74
CA ALA A 566 -14.05 34.52 14.13
C ALA A 566 -15.23 34.04 14.97
N LYS A 567 -15.65 34.83 15.94
CA LYS A 567 -16.80 34.52 16.81
C LYS A 567 -18.11 34.47 16.03
N GLU A 568 -18.31 35.35 15.06
CA GLU A 568 -19.48 35.32 14.20
C GLU A 568 -19.53 34.13 13.29
N LEU A 569 -18.37 33.76 12.69
CA LEU A 569 -18.23 32.56 11.88
C LEU A 569 -18.49 31.28 12.69
N ASP A 570 -17.98 31.20 13.92
CA ASP A 570 -18.23 30.08 14.84
C ASP A 570 -19.71 29.91 15.13
N ARG A 571 -20.48 31.01 15.37
CA ARG A 571 -21.93 30.96 15.54
C ARG A 571 -22.67 30.42 14.32
N GLN A 572 -22.09 30.57 13.13
CA GLN A 572 -22.61 30.04 11.88
C GLN A 572 -22.10 28.62 11.57
N GLY A 573 -21.38 27.99 12.51
CA GLY A 573 -20.81 26.64 12.33
C GLY A 573 -19.56 26.56 11.45
N VAL A 574 -18.94 27.70 11.11
CA VAL A 574 -17.71 27.77 10.31
C VAL A 574 -16.50 27.73 11.26
N ARG A 575 -15.61 26.77 11.01
CA ARG A 575 -14.38 26.57 11.79
C ARG A 575 -13.29 27.52 11.31
N ALA A 576 -13.14 28.65 12.00
CA ALA A 576 -12.20 29.69 11.65
C ALA A 576 -11.24 30.01 12.81
N ILE A 577 -9.99 30.30 12.46
CA ILE A 577 -8.96 30.74 13.42
C ILE A 577 -8.48 32.15 13.07
N VAL A 578 -7.82 32.82 14.02
CA VAL A 578 -7.17 34.13 13.82
C VAL A 578 -5.65 33.96 13.82
N ASP A 579 -4.99 34.47 12.81
CA ASP A 579 -3.52 34.61 12.78
C ASP A 579 -3.14 36.05 13.17
N ASP A 580 -3.05 36.30 14.46
CA ASP A 580 -2.76 37.60 15.06
C ASP A 580 -1.24 37.89 15.20
N ARG A 581 -0.38 37.02 14.66
CA ARG A 581 1.08 37.24 14.70
C ARG A 581 1.45 38.58 14.11
N ASN A 582 2.42 39.24 14.73
CA ASN A 582 2.99 40.49 14.20
C ASN A 582 3.93 40.22 13.01
N GLU A 583 3.33 39.87 11.86
CA GLU A 583 4.03 39.53 10.64
C GLU A 583 3.39 40.22 9.42
N LYS A 584 4.17 40.40 8.36
CA LYS A 584 3.66 40.96 7.09
C LYS A 584 2.56 40.05 6.51
N ILE A 585 1.51 40.67 5.98
CA ILE A 585 0.33 39.95 5.43
C ILE A 585 0.73 38.90 4.40
N GLY A 586 1.71 39.17 3.52
CA GLY A 586 2.17 38.19 2.52
C GLY A 586 2.82 36.96 3.15
N LYS A 587 3.48 37.08 4.33
CA LYS A 587 4.01 35.94 5.06
C LYS A 587 2.88 35.13 5.71
N LYS A 588 1.91 35.83 6.35
CA LYS A 588 0.73 35.15 6.92
C LYS A 588 -0.03 34.36 5.85
N ILE A 589 -0.25 34.93 4.68
CA ILE A 589 -0.89 34.22 3.55
C ILE A 589 -0.12 32.96 3.20
N ARG A 590 1.20 33.09 2.92
CA ARG A 590 2.03 31.94 2.53
C ARG A 590 2.06 30.84 3.59
N ASP A 591 2.23 31.21 4.85
CA ASP A 591 2.30 30.24 5.96
C ASP A 591 0.99 29.46 6.11
N ASN A 592 -0.18 30.12 5.93
CA ASN A 592 -1.50 29.48 6.03
C ASN A 592 -1.87 28.70 4.76
N GLU A 593 -1.37 29.11 3.58
CA GLU A 593 -1.47 28.30 2.35
C GLU A 593 -0.66 26.99 2.48
N LEU A 594 0.51 26.99 3.14
CA LEU A 594 1.27 25.78 3.44
C LEU A 594 0.49 24.82 4.36
N LYS A 595 -0.27 25.35 5.32
CA LYS A 595 -1.17 24.59 6.20
C LYS A 595 -2.43 24.08 5.50
N LYS A 596 -2.57 24.36 4.20
CA LYS A 596 -3.72 23.95 3.35
C LYS A 596 -5.08 24.48 3.82
N ILE A 597 -5.10 25.62 4.51
CA ILE A 597 -6.38 26.25 4.92
C ILE A 597 -7.09 26.80 3.67
N PRO A 598 -8.35 26.37 3.37
CA PRO A 598 -9.01 26.69 2.11
C PRO A 598 -9.30 28.17 1.91
N TYR A 599 -9.72 28.88 2.96
CA TYR A 599 -10.11 30.28 2.89
C TYR A 599 -9.26 31.17 3.81
N LEU A 600 -8.73 32.26 3.23
CA LEU A 600 -8.01 33.29 3.96
C LEU A 600 -8.84 34.57 3.91
N LEU A 601 -9.19 35.09 5.10
CA LEU A 601 -10.08 36.23 5.29
C LEU A 601 -9.26 37.41 5.77
N ILE A 602 -8.96 38.34 4.87
CA ILE A 602 -8.11 39.50 5.19
C ILE A 602 -9.00 40.60 5.75
N VAL A 603 -8.56 41.22 6.84
CA VAL A 603 -9.27 42.31 7.51
C VAL A 603 -8.36 43.48 7.79
N GLY A 604 -8.82 44.68 7.41
CA GLY A 604 -8.19 45.97 7.59
C GLY A 604 -9.19 47.04 7.97
N GLU A 605 -8.83 48.31 7.76
CA GLU A 605 -9.66 49.46 8.07
C GLU A 605 -11.01 49.43 7.30
N LYS A 606 -10.91 49.22 5.98
CA LYS A 606 -12.09 49.23 5.10
C LYS A 606 -13.05 48.11 5.46
N GLU A 607 -12.55 46.90 5.72
CA GLU A 607 -13.36 45.75 6.09
C GLU A 607 -14.05 46.00 7.44
N LYS A 608 -13.32 46.56 8.42
CA LYS A 608 -13.87 46.91 9.74
C LYS A 608 -14.98 47.94 9.65
N GLU A 609 -14.77 49.04 8.90
CA GLU A 609 -15.78 50.10 8.73
C GLU A 609 -17.04 49.58 8.05
N ASN A 610 -16.92 48.70 7.08
CA ASN A 610 -18.04 48.16 6.33
C ASN A 610 -18.66 46.90 6.99
N GLY A 611 -18.05 46.33 8.02
CA GLY A 611 -18.46 45.04 8.60
C GLY A 611 -18.32 43.89 7.58
N GLU A 612 -17.21 43.84 6.86
CA GLU A 612 -16.92 42.93 5.76
C GLU A 612 -15.61 42.17 5.98
N ILE A 613 -15.34 41.23 5.10
CA ILE A 613 -14.09 40.48 4.98
C ILE A 613 -13.65 40.44 3.53
N SER A 614 -12.36 40.56 3.25
CA SER A 614 -11.80 40.29 1.91
C SER A 614 -11.45 38.82 1.84
N VAL A 615 -12.09 38.08 0.94
CA VAL A 615 -12.00 36.61 0.83
C VAL A 615 -10.97 36.23 -0.23
N ARG A 616 -10.06 35.34 0.15
CA ARG A 616 -9.14 34.69 -0.77
C ARG A 616 -9.29 33.17 -0.64
N LYS A 617 -9.50 32.47 -1.75
CA LYS A 617 -9.57 31.00 -1.78
C LYS A 617 -8.25 30.44 -2.27
N GLN A 618 -7.73 29.44 -1.58
CA GLN A 618 -6.45 28.81 -1.89
C GLN A 618 -6.46 28.24 -3.31
N GLY A 619 -5.47 28.60 -4.11
CA GLY A 619 -5.33 28.17 -5.52
C GLY A 619 -6.22 28.91 -6.52
N GLU A 620 -7.22 29.69 -6.06
CA GLU A 620 -8.12 30.45 -6.92
C GLU A 620 -7.92 31.97 -6.80
N GLY A 621 -7.21 32.43 -5.79
CA GLY A 621 -6.89 33.85 -5.57
C GLY A 621 -7.98 34.63 -4.89
N ASP A 622 -7.99 35.96 -5.15
CA ASP A 622 -8.91 36.91 -4.55
C ASP A 622 -10.35 36.74 -5.08
N LYS A 623 -11.32 36.71 -4.18
CA LYS A 623 -12.76 36.60 -4.44
C LYS A 623 -13.54 37.87 -4.13
N GLY A 624 -12.85 38.94 -3.73
CA GLY A 624 -13.42 40.21 -3.36
C GLY A 624 -13.91 40.29 -1.91
N SER A 625 -14.52 41.43 -1.56
CA SER A 625 -15.06 41.69 -0.22
C SER A 625 -16.54 41.30 -0.14
N MET A 626 -16.94 40.77 1.01
CA MET A 626 -18.33 40.40 1.27
C MET A 626 -18.67 40.46 2.77
N LYS A 627 -19.95 40.46 3.08
CA LYS A 627 -20.45 40.38 4.47
C LYS A 627 -20.12 39.02 5.08
N ILE A 628 -19.81 38.97 6.37
CA ILE A 628 -19.45 37.74 7.10
C ILE A 628 -20.54 36.67 6.96
N ILE A 629 -21.83 37.08 7.10
CA ILE A 629 -22.96 36.14 6.98
C ILE A 629 -23.06 35.53 5.57
N ASN A 630 -22.79 36.30 4.51
CA ASN A 630 -22.84 35.81 3.14
C ASN A 630 -21.74 34.77 2.88
N PHE A 631 -20.53 35.02 3.41
CA PHE A 631 -19.45 34.06 3.34
C PHE A 631 -19.80 32.75 4.08
N ALA A 632 -20.32 32.86 5.31
CA ALA A 632 -20.70 31.69 6.07
C ALA A 632 -21.80 30.87 5.38
N THR A 633 -22.81 31.55 4.83
CA THR A 633 -23.91 30.90 4.07
C THR A 633 -23.35 30.17 2.83
N ALA A 634 -22.48 30.83 2.05
CA ALA A 634 -21.88 30.23 0.86
C ALA A 634 -21.01 29.01 1.21
N LEU A 635 -20.18 29.11 2.26
CA LEU A 635 -19.32 28.03 2.71
C LEU A 635 -20.14 26.83 3.22
N ASN A 636 -21.19 27.09 4.00
CA ASN A 636 -22.07 26.02 4.50
C ASN A 636 -22.85 25.36 3.35
N ALA A 637 -23.26 26.10 2.33
CA ALA A 637 -23.88 25.55 1.14
C ALA A 637 -22.90 24.64 0.36
N GLU A 638 -21.62 25.06 0.22
CA GLU A 638 -20.57 24.23 -0.40
C GLU A 638 -20.35 22.92 0.39
N VAL A 639 -20.35 22.99 1.73
CA VAL A 639 -20.26 21.80 2.59
C VAL A 639 -21.47 20.90 2.43
N GLU A 640 -22.68 21.47 2.42
CA GLU A 640 -23.92 20.69 2.27
C GLU A 640 -24.00 20.01 0.89
N GLU A 641 -23.59 20.69 -0.17
CA GLU A 641 -23.56 20.10 -1.52
C GLU A 641 -22.65 18.88 -1.57
N MET A 642 -21.46 18.98 -0.97
CA MET A 642 -20.51 17.85 -0.88
C MET A 642 -21.07 16.66 -0.10
N THR A 643 -21.89 16.88 0.92
CA THR A 643 -22.44 15.82 1.76
C THR A 643 -23.78 15.30 1.25
N LYS A 644 -24.66 16.15 0.72
CA LYS A 644 -25.99 15.78 0.20
C LYS A 644 -25.96 15.04 -1.14
N ALA A 645 -25.02 15.35 -2.01
CA ALA A 645 -24.84 14.59 -3.26
C ALA A 645 -24.61 13.10 -2.97
N THR A 646 -24.10 12.80 -1.80
CA THR A 646 -23.82 11.44 -1.34
C THR A 646 -25.06 10.78 -0.68
N GLU A 647 -25.91 11.54 0.00
CA GLU A 647 -27.12 11.02 0.69
C GLU A 647 -28.27 10.67 -0.28
N LYS A 648 -28.43 11.39 -1.39
CA LYS A 648 -29.50 11.14 -2.38
C LYS A 648 -29.37 9.82 -3.13
N GLU A 649 -28.14 9.35 -3.36
CA GLU A 649 -27.88 8.14 -4.14
C GLU A 649 -27.89 6.84 -3.32
N ILE A 650 -27.98 6.95 -1.98
CA ILE A 650 -28.22 5.78 -1.11
C ILE A 650 -29.71 5.45 -1.07
N ALA A 651 -30.56 6.45 -1.32
CA ALA A 651 -32.02 6.29 -1.29
C ALA A 651 -32.63 5.81 -2.62
N GLU A 652 -31.86 5.87 -3.71
CA GLU A 652 -32.17 5.28 -5.03
C GLU A 652 -31.48 3.93 -5.22
#